data_011489f20840083d3672332aa47e2b6e
#
_entry.id   011489f20840083d3672332aa47e2b6e
#
_cell.length_a   1.000
_cell.length_b   1.000
_cell.length_c   1.000
_cell.angle_alpha   90.00
_cell.angle_beta   90.00
_cell.angle_gamma   90.00
#
_symmetry.space_group_name_H-M   'P 1'
#
loop_
_entity.id
_entity.type
_entity.pdbx_description
1 polymer ?
#
loop_
_entity_poly.entity_id
_entity_poly.type
_entity_poly.pdbx_seq_one_letter_code
_entity_poly.pdbx_strand_id
1 'polypeptide(L)'
;MDKKLIIIDGNSIINRAFYALPDMNNKDGLKTNAIYGFTTMLFKIIDIYKPTHISVAFDRKAPTFRHLEFEEYKAGRKKMPDELRVQFEPLKNLLDKFNINRIEIDGYEADDIIGTVSRVAEEDGFKVFIVTGDKDAIQLASNNITTLITKKGVADVEEYNYDSVLEKYEMTPTQFIDLKGLMGDKSDNIPGVPGIGEKTGIKLIKEFSSVEGIIENIDSLKGSIKKKIEENKELALMSKKIATIIRNVPIEFNLKDLEYGNYDKNSVIEEFKKLGFTSLMSRLIDLDGDSNQNKIKLDFNISKLDNINEFIENVNKKKELILKIVKKEGNILEKNIMYVFLSLDGKNIYYIDESDVTNLKDVFSSNEIKKFGYNLKDDYIALRPYGIKLENLNFDISIAEYLIDSTSTTSYECSDIAMKYLALKIKSREELLGKGVKAKKYNELDFKELSEHISNTINLVKEVRPYMEESLNDMEMKSLFYDVEMPLVEVLGFMEFEGIKVDKYKLSELGIEFKEMIVKLEEDIFEMSGEKFNINSPKQLGNILFEKLKLPIIKKTKTGYSTNAEVLDKLREKHPIIDKISEYRQIVKLNSTYVEGLLNIINPISGRIHSSFNQTITTTGRISSTEPNLQNIPVKLEIGRNIRKVFIADNDCDLVDADYSQVELRVLAQMSQDKNMIDAFVHNEDIHTKTATQVFNVTSNEVTPELRSAAKAVNFGIVYGKSDFGLSEELHIPLKEAKAYIENYFNKYSKIKEFMEKTIEDACINGYVKTMFNRRRYIPELKSNNFMLRNAGKRAAMNAPIQGSAADIIKIAMVNVYKKLEEKNLKSKLILQVHDELIVETVKEELELVKSIVREEMENAVSIDVKLDVDLNVGKSWYETK
;
A
#
# COMPACT_ATOMS: atom_id res chain seq x y z
N MET A 1 29.69 24.64 23.62
CA MET A 1 29.05 23.34 23.25
C MET A 1 30.16 22.34 23.04
N ASP A 2 30.00 21.10 23.51
CA ASP A 2 30.98 20.05 23.25
C ASP A 2 31.04 19.80 21.71
N LYS A 3 32.22 19.90 21.11
CA LYS A 3 32.42 19.63 19.69
C LYS A 3 32.22 18.13 19.44
N LYS A 4 31.18 17.77 18.67
CA LYS A 4 30.86 16.40 18.30
C LYS A 4 30.86 16.23 16.80
N LEU A 5 31.64 15.29 16.29
CA LEU A 5 31.69 14.94 14.87
C LEU A 5 31.12 13.54 14.66
N ILE A 6 30.19 13.40 13.72
CA ILE A 6 29.76 12.10 13.18
C ILE A 6 30.41 11.90 11.80
N ILE A 7 31.06 10.76 11.63
CA ILE A 7 31.59 10.32 10.33
C ILE A 7 30.89 9.03 9.93
N ILE A 8 30.27 9.01 8.76
CA ILE A 8 29.47 7.88 8.25
C ILE A 8 30.21 7.21 7.09
N ASP A 9 30.35 5.90 7.16
CA ASP A 9 30.75 5.08 6.04
C ASP A 9 29.56 4.94 5.07
N GLY A 10 29.60 5.76 4.00
CA GLY A 10 28.50 5.86 3.04
C GLY A 10 28.21 4.53 2.31
N ASN A 11 29.26 3.83 1.91
CA ASN A 11 29.16 2.57 1.19
C ASN A 11 28.59 1.45 2.07
N SER A 12 29.05 1.34 3.29
CA SER A 12 28.59 0.33 4.23
C SER A 12 27.12 0.54 4.61
N ILE A 13 26.74 1.77 4.94
CA ILE A 13 25.38 2.09 5.41
C ILE A 13 24.34 1.98 4.29
N ILE A 14 24.65 2.47 3.07
CA ILE A 14 23.71 2.35 1.94
C ILE A 14 23.49 0.88 1.52
N ASN A 15 24.56 0.07 1.50
CA ASN A 15 24.47 -1.36 1.24
C ASN A 15 23.56 -2.05 2.25
N ARG A 16 23.79 -1.78 3.53
CA ARG A 16 23.00 -2.35 4.60
C ARG A 16 21.53 -1.97 4.52
N ALA A 17 21.24 -0.71 4.27
CA ALA A 17 19.89 -0.20 4.08
C ALA A 17 19.18 -0.90 2.90
N PHE A 18 19.88 -1.14 1.81
CA PHE A 18 19.34 -1.83 0.64
C PHE A 18 18.83 -3.24 0.97
N TYR A 19 19.60 -4.03 1.73
CA TYR A 19 19.21 -5.40 2.09
C TYR A 19 18.28 -5.50 3.32
N ALA A 20 18.19 -4.44 4.13
CA ALA A 20 17.38 -4.44 5.35
C ALA A 20 15.91 -4.05 5.09
N LEU A 21 15.64 -3.28 4.05
CA LEU A 21 14.31 -2.77 3.73
C LEU A 21 13.72 -3.45 2.49
N PRO A 22 12.39 -3.63 2.46
CA PRO A 22 11.72 -4.10 1.25
C PRO A 22 11.92 -3.12 0.09
N ASP A 23 11.64 -3.57 -1.11
CA ASP A 23 11.68 -2.75 -2.32
C ASP A 23 10.75 -1.53 -2.19
N MET A 24 11.31 -0.34 -2.39
CA MET A 24 10.60 0.93 -2.46
C MET A 24 10.98 1.63 -3.76
N ASN A 25 10.01 2.25 -4.40
CA ASN A 25 10.23 3.04 -5.62
C ASN A 25 9.56 4.41 -5.47
N ASN A 26 10.14 5.43 -6.09
CA ASN A 26 9.43 6.69 -6.31
C ASN A 26 8.45 6.58 -7.51
N LYS A 27 7.74 7.66 -7.81
CA LYS A 27 6.78 7.74 -8.93
C LYS A 27 7.43 7.46 -10.30
N ASP A 28 8.70 7.79 -10.47
CA ASP A 28 9.45 7.55 -11.70
C ASP A 28 10.04 6.15 -11.80
N GLY A 29 9.78 5.30 -10.81
CA GLY A 29 10.28 3.91 -10.73
C GLY A 29 11.73 3.78 -10.28
N LEU A 30 12.37 4.87 -9.81
CA LEU A 30 13.69 4.80 -9.18
C LEU A 30 13.57 4.02 -7.87
N LYS A 31 14.45 3.04 -7.67
CA LYS A 31 14.60 2.36 -6.38
C LYS A 31 15.08 3.35 -5.32
N THR A 32 14.43 3.38 -4.16
CA THR A 32 14.70 4.39 -3.11
C THR A 32 14.86 3.80 -1.71
N ASN A 33 14.72 2.48 -1.55
CA ASN A 33 14.80 1.81 -0.25
C ASN A 33 16.14 2.04 0.48
N ALA A 34 17.27 2.02 -0.23
CA ALA A 34 18.57 2.25 0.37
C ALA A 34 18.75 3.71 0.82
N ILE A 35 18.27 4.68 0.03
CA ILE A 35 18.30 6.11 0.37
C ILE A 35 17.41 6.36 1.59
N TYR A 36 16.20 5.80 1.61
CA TYR A 36 15.25 5.90 2.71
C TYR A 36 15.85 5.37 4.02
N GLY A 37 16.46 4.19 3.95
CA GLY A 37 17.10 3.57 5.11
C GLY A 37 18.31 4.35 5.62
N PHE A 38 19.15 4.84 4.70
CA PHE A 38 20.28 5.71 5.05
C PHE A 38 19.79 6.98 5.76
N THR A 39 18.80 7.67 5.20
CA THR A 39 18.23 8.91 5.76
C THR A 39 17.57 8.67 7.12
N THR A 40 16.90 7.54 7.28
CA THR A 40 16.31 7.13 8.57
C THR A 40 17.37 6.93 9.64
N MET A 41 18.48 6.29 9.28
CA MET A 41 19.65 6.12 10.16
C MET A 41 20.26 7.48 10.52
N LEU A 42 20.51 8.32 9.52
CA LEU A 42 21.07 9.66 9.68
C LEU A 42 20.24 10.46 10.71
N PHE A 43 18.94 10.53 10.55
CA PHE A 43 18.05 11.22 11.49
C PHE A 43 18.11 10.65 12.91
N LYS A 44 18.14 9.31 13.05
CA LYS A 44 18.24 8.67 14.36
C LYS A 44 19.54 9.03 15.06
N ILE A 45 20.65 9.03 14.34
CA ILE A 45 21.98 9.34 14.89
C ILE A 45 22.05 10.82 15.29
N ILE A 46 21.52 11.72 14.47
CA ILE A 46 21.41 13.14 14.81
C ILE A 46 20.60 13.32 16.08
N ASP A 47 19.47 12.63 16.23
CA ASP A 47 18.59 12.71 17.39
C ASP A 47 19.29 12.25 18.70
N ILE A 48 20.05 11.16 18.63
CA ILE A 48 20.70 10.56 19.81
C ILE A 48 21.95 11.34 20.21
N TYR A 49 22.85 11.61 19.27
CA TYR A 49 24.20 12.14 19.58
C TYR A 49 24.27 13.66 19.51
N LYS A 50 23.30 14.34 18.87
CA LYS A 50 23.24 15.81 18.72
C LYS A 50 24.57 16.38 18.22
N PRO A 51 25.04 15.98 17.01
CA PRO A 51 26.33 16.40 16.48
C PRO A 51 26.36 17.88 16.13
N THR A 52 27.53 18.48 16.21
CA THR A 52 27.84 19.81 15.67
C THR A 52 28.39 19.71 14.24
N HIS A 53 28.97 18.57 13.87
CA HIS A 53 29.62 18.34 12.59
C HIS A 53 29.25 16.95 12.06
N ILE A 54 29.05 16.84 10.75
CA ILE A 54 28.75 15.57 10.07
C ILE A 54 29.55 15.49 8.77
N SER A 55 30.09 14.31 8.48
CA SER A 55 30.70 13.99 7.19
C SER A 55 30.38 12.56 6.76
N VAL A 56 30.35 12.31 5.45
CA VAL A 56 30.16 10.98 4.87
C VAL A 56 31.32 10.63 3.96
N ALA A 57 31.98 9.51 4.23
CA ALA A 57 33.05 9.00 3.37
C ALA A 57 32.49 8.01 2.33
N PHE A 58 32.97 8.12 1.08
CA PHE A 58 32.60 7.17 0.02
C PHE A 58 33.86 6.60 -0.66
N ASP A 59 33.75 5.33 -1.08
CA ASP A 59 34.75 4.69 -1.95
C ASP A 59 34.64 5.21 -3.38
N ARG A 60 35.77 5.33 -4.05
CA ARG A 60 35.85 5.53 -5.51
C ARG A 60 36.12 4.20 -6.24
N LYS A 61 35.87 4.21 -7.56
CA LYS A 61 36.08 3.00 -8.38
C LYS A 61 37.55 2.70 -8.71
N ALA A 62 38.46 3.63 -8.41
CA ALA A 62 39.87 3.45 -8.67
C ALA A 62 40.48 2.34 -7.79
N PRO A 63 41.47 1.56 -8.28
CA PRO A 63 42.19 0.63 -7.45
C PRO A 63 42.86 1.34 -6.28
N THR A 64 42.83 0.73 -5.11
CA THR A 64 43.48 1.28 -3.90
C THR A 64 44.89 0.69 -3.75
N PHE A 65 45.72 1.25 -2.88
CA PHE A 65 47.04 0.73 -2.59
C PHE A 65 47.00 -0.75 -2.16
N ARG A 66 45.92 -1.22 -1.52
CA ARG A 66 45.72 -2.62 -1.11
C ARG A 66 45.66 -3.57 -2.33
N HIS A 67 45.02 -3.14 -3.42
CA HIS A 67 44.98 -3.91 -4.66
C HIS A 67 46.33 -3.95 -5.35
N LEU A 68 47.17 -2.91 -5.18
CA LEU A 68 48.53 -2.89 -5.72
C LEU A 68 49.50 -3.78 -4.95
N GLU A 69 49.27 -3.94 -3.62
CA GLU A 69 50.08 -4.77 -2.76
C GLU A 69 49.64 -6.25 -2.74
N PHE A 70 48.37 -6.52 -2.98
CA PHE A 70 47.79 -7.85 -3.01
C PHE A 70 46.68 -7.92 -4.05
N GLU A 71 46.99 -8.48 -5.23
CA GLU A 71 46.08 -8.52 -6.38
C GLU A 71 44.76 -9.25 -6.08
N GLU A 72 44.77 -10.23 -5.17
CA GLU A 72 43.60 -11.01 -4.79
C GLU A 72 42.73 -10.31 -3.74
N TYR A 73 43.08 -9.09 -3.28
CA TYR A 73 42.29 -8.32 -2.30
C TYR A 73 40.89 -8.08 -2.82
N LYS A 74 39.88 -8.46 -2.04
CA LYS A 74 38.44 -8.38 -2.39
C LYS A 74 38.00 -9.10 -3.67
N ALA A 75 38.85 -9.99 -4.25
CA ALA A 75 38.53 -10.69 -5.51
C ALA A 75 37.27 -11.56 -5.44
N GLY A 76 36.87 -12.01 -4.26
CA GLY A 76 35.64 -12.80 -4.04
C GLY A 76 34.34 -12.00 -3.87
N ARG A 77 34.38 -10.67 -3.86
CA ARG A 77 33.18 -9.84 -3.64
C ARG A 77 32.25 -9.91 -4.86
N LYS A 78 30.95 -10.12 -4.60
CA LYS A 78 29.91 -10.08 -5.63
C LYS A 78 29.78 -8.65 -6.16
N LYS A 79 29.53 -8.54 -7.48
CA LYS A 79 29.25 -7.26 -8.12
C LYS A 79 28.03 -6.59 -7.47
N MET A 80 28.12 -5.29 -7.23
CA MET A 80 27.02 -4.48 -6.69
C MET A 80 25.79 -4.59 -7.61
N PRO A 81 24.58 -4.85 -7.06
CA PRO A 81 23.34 -4.84 -7.83
C PRO A 81 23.11 -3.49 -8.53
N ASP A 82 22.57 -3.52 -9.73
CA ASP A 82 22.30 -2.30 -10.48
C ASP A 82 21.24 -1.44 -9.78
N GLU A 83 20.29 -2.07 -9.10
CA GLU A 83 19.25 -1.40 -8.29
C GLU A 83 19.83 -0.61 -7.09
N LEU A 84 20.93 -1.05 -6.53
CA LEU A 84 21.64 -0.30 -5.50
C LEU A 84 22.49 0.80 -6.11
N ARG A 85 23.17 0.51 -7.21
CA ARG A 85 24.07 1.45 -7.88
C ARG A 85 23.37 2.75 -8.30
N VAL A 86 22.13 2.67 -8.78
CA VAL A 86 21.36 3.86 -9.20
C VAL A 86 20.95 4.75 -8.04
N GLN A 87 21.04 4.27 -6.79
CA GLN A 87 20.67 5.04 -5.60
C GLN A 87 21.81 5.91 -5.04
N PHE A 88 23.06 5.71 -5.46
CA PHE A 88 24.22 6.47 -4.94
C PHE A 88 24.15 7.94 -5.29
N GLU A 89 23.94 8.28 -6.56
CA GLU A 89 23.90 9.68 -6.98
C GLU A 89 22.71 10.45 -6.36
N PRO A 90 21.48 9.93 -6.32
CA PRO A 90 20.40 10.57 -5.58
C PRO A 90 20.68 10.73 -4.08
N LEU A 91 21.36 9.75 -3.43
CA LEU A 91 21.78 9.90 -2.04
C LEU A 91 22.80 11.03 -1.88
N LYS A 92 23.82 11.10 -2.76
CA LYS A 92 24.81 12.16 -2.74
C LYS A 92 24.16 13.54 -2.93
N ASN A 93 23.22 13.67 -3.86
CA ASN A 93 22.45 14.89 -4.06
C ASN A 93 21.63 15.28 -2.81
N LEU A 94 21.02 14.31 -2.14
CA LEU A 94 20.30 14.55 -0.89
C LEU A 94 21.22 15.04 0.22
N LEU A 95 22.41 14.44 0.38
CA LEU A 95 23.42 14.90 1.35
C LEU A 95 23.88 16.33 1.05
N ASP A 96 24.06 16.70 -0.22
CA ASP A 96 24.38 18.07 -0.62
C ASP A 96 23.26 19.05 -0.24
N LYS A 97 21.97 18.65 -0.36
CA LYS A 97 20.84 19.47 0.09
C LYS A 97 20.82 19.66 1.61
N PHE A 98 21.30 18.67 2.39
CA PHE A 98 21.48 18.77 3.82
C PHE A 98 22.75 19.56 4.22
N ASN A 99 23.54 20.06 3.26
CA ASN A 99 24.84 20.66 3.46
C ASN A 99 25.79 19.74 4.26
N ILE A 100 25.69 18.42 4.04
CA ILE A 100 26.58 17.42 4.65
C ILE A 100 27.76 17.16 3.71
N ASN A 101 28.95 17.45 4.19
CA ASN A 101 30.18 17.30 3.43
C ASN A 101 30.45 15.81 3.11
N ARG A 102 30.82 15.53 1.86
CA ARG A 102 31.18 14.21 1.35
C ARG A 102 32.69 14.18 1.01
N ILE A 103 33.38 13.17 1.49
CA ILE A 103 34.81 13.02 1.23
C ILE A 103 35.05 11.71 0.46
N GLU A 104 35.74 11.81 -0.65
CA GLU A 104 36.12 10.67 -1.49
C GLU A 104 37.43 10.99 -2.22
N ILE A 105 38.36 10.04 -2.30
CA ILE A 105 39.67 10.20 -2.93
C ILE A 105 40.08 8.91 -3.67
N ASP A 106 40.75 9.03 -4.79
CA ASP A 106 41.31 7.88 -5.51
C ASP A 106 42.54 7.30 -4.80
N GLY A 107 42.67 5.97 -4.85
CA GLY A 107 43.80 5.25 -4.26
C GLY A 107 43.63 4.83 -2.81
N TYR A 108 42.57 5.30 -2.13
CA TYR A 108 42.25 4.95 -0.73
C TYR A 108 40.79 4.52 -0.59
N GLU A 109 40.50 3.81 0.48
CA GLU A 109 39.13 3.38 0.80
C GLU A 109 38.46 4.36 1.78
N ALA A 110 37.11 4.30 1.86
CA ALA A 110 36.33 5.12 2.80
C ALA A 110 36.84 4.96 4.26
N ASP A 111 37.25 3.76 4.65
CA ASP A 111 37.82 3.50 5.99
C ASP A 111 39.07 4.32 6.27
N ASP A 112 39.96 4.50 5.28
CA ASP A 112 41.19 5.30 5.42
C ASP A 112 40.86 6.80 5.54
N ILE A 113 39.85 7.26 4.82
CA ILE A 113 39.32 8.63 4.97
C ILE A 113 38.76 8.82 6.37
N ILE A 114 37.94 7.89 6.85
CA ILE A 114 37.35 7.86 8.20
C ILE A 114 38.46 7.89 9.26
N GLY A 115 39.49 7.05 9.10
CA GLY A 115 40.64 6.99 10.00
C GLY A 115 41.41 8.32 10.07
N THR A 116 41.56 8.99 8.92
CA THR A 116 42.27 10.28 8.84
C THR A 116 41.45 11.41 9.44
N VAL A 117 40.18 11.55 9.06
CA VAL A 117 39.30 12.62 9.56
C VAL A 117 39.04 12.45 11.06
N SER A 118 38.84 11.22 11.56
CA SER A 118 38.64 10.96 12.99
C SER A 118 39.86 11.34 13.81
N ARG A 119 41.09 11.05 13.33
CA ARG A 119 42.34 11.45 14.02
C ARG A 119 42.46 12.97 14.09
N VAL A 120 42.31 13.67 12.98
CA VAL A 120 42.45 15.14 12.94
C VAL A 120 41.40 15.81 13.85
N ALA A 121 40.15 15.29 13.85
CA ALA A 121 39.11 15.81 14.73
C ALA A 121 39.39 15.53 16.22
N GLU A 122 39.90 14.34 16.55
CA GLU A 122 40.32 14.00 17.91
C GLU A 122 41.45 14.92 18.43
N GLU A 123 42.47 15.20 17.59
CA GLU A 123 43.56 16.13 17.87
C GLU A 123 43.05 17.56 18.10
N ASP A 124 41.95 17.99 17.44
CA ASP A 124 41.28 19.30 17.65
C ASP A 124 40.23 19.27 18.80
N GLY A 125 40.21 18.22 19.60
CA GLY A 125 39.38 18.09 20.80
C GLY A 125 37.91 17.71 20.55
N PHE A 126 37.57 17.14 19.42
CA PHE A 126 36.22 16.60 19.16
C PHE A 126 36.00 15.25 19.84
N LYS A 127 34.74 15.01 20.24
CA LYS A 127 34.23 13.65 20.42
C LYS A 127 33.75 13.14 19.06
N VAL A 128 34.34 12.05 18.58
CA VAL A 128 34.09 11.50 17.27
C VAL A 128 33.24 10.23 17.36
N PHE A 129 32.22 10.11 16.54
CA PHE A 129 31.35 8.92 16.37
C PHE A 129 31.47 8.41 14.96
N ILE A 130 32.03 7.22 14.78
CA ILE A 130 32.16 6.55 13.46
C ILE A 130 30.99 5.61 13.28
N VAL A 131 30.20 5.78 12.20
CA VAL A 131 29.02 4.97 11.87
C VAL A 131 29.33 4.08 10.70
N THR A 132 29.43 2.78 10.93
CA THR A 132 29.71 1.79 9.88
C THR A 132 29.06 0.43 10.18
N GLY A 133 28.96 -0.44 9.21
CA GLY A 133 28.64 -1.85 9.39
C GLY A 133 29.89 -2.74 9.54
N ASP A 134 31.07 -2.18 9.30
CA ASP A 134 32.32 -2.90 9.33
C ASP A 134 32.98 -2.88 10.71
N LYS A 135 33.33 -4.08 11.21
CA LYS A 135 34.00 -4.22 12.50
C LYS A 135 35.48 -3.82 12.46
N ASP A 136 36.06 -3.68 11.27
CA ASP A 136 37.47 -3.29 11.14
C ASP A 136 37.69 -1.87 11.66
N ALA A 137 36.66 -1.02 11.62
CA ALA A 137 36.68 0.30 12.21
C ALA A 137 36.86 0.30 13.77
N ILE A 138 36.70 -0.84 14.45
CA ILE A 138 36.96 -0.96 15.90
C ILE A 138 38.43 -0.60 16.24
N GLN A 139 39.37 -0.83 15.29
CA GLN A 139 40.77 -0.45 15.43
C GLN A 139 40.97 1.06 15.63
N LEU A 140 39.99 1.89 15.26
CA LEU A 140 40.05 3.35 15.39
C LEU A 140 39.55 3.85 16.75
N ALA A 141 38.92 2.99 17.56
CA ALA A 141 38.33 3.38 18.84
C ALA A 141 39.42 3.92 19.81
N SER A 142 39.09 4.98 20.51
CA SER A 142 39.95 5.64 21.52
C SER A 142 39.09 6.19 22.66
N ASN A 143 39.69 7.00 23.54
CA ASN A 143 38.94 7.70 24.59
C ASN A 143 37.94 8.74 24.02
N ASN A 144 38.22 9.32 22.86
CA ASN A 144 37.40 10.34 22.21
C ASN A 144 36.74 9.85 20.89
N ILE A 145 37.13 8.67 20.40
CA ILE A 145 36.55 8.06 19.21
C ILE A 145 35.71 6.83 19.60
N THR A 146 34.42 6.88 19.34
CA THR A 146 33.47 5.75 19.51
C THR A 146 33.02 5.24 18.17
N THR A 147 33.19 3.95 17.91
CA THR A 147 32.72 3.30 16.70
C THR A 147 31.32 2.70 16.94
N LEU A 148 30.37 3.08 16.12
CA LEU A 148 28.97 2.66 16.12
C LEU A 148 28.75 1.60 15.05
N ILE A 149 28.78 0.32 15.45
CA ILE A 149 28.58 -0.80 14.52
C ILE A 149 27.10 -1.13 14.40
N THR A 150 26.56 -1.05 13.18
CA THR A 150 25.15 -1.38 12.92
C THR A 150 24.90 -2.89 13.08
N LYS A 151 23.81 -3.28 13.81
CA LYS A 151 23.36 -4.68 14.03
C LYS A 151 22.27 -5.13 13.05
N LYS A 152 21.15 -5.63 13.52
CA LYS A 152 19.99 -6.03 12.69
C LYS A 152 19.14 -4.82 12.33
N GLY A 153 18.82 -4.66 11.05
CA GLY A 153 18.05 -3.51 10.56
C GLY A 153 18.90 -2.27 10.33
N VAL A 154 18.26 -1.13 10.12
CA VAL A 154 18.92 0.13 9.76
C VAL A 154 19.25 0.98 10.99
N ALA A 155 18.62 0.71 12.14
CA ALA A 155 18.60 1.65 13.26
C ALA A 155 19.22 1.13 14.56
N ASP A 156 19.69 -0.10 14.62
CA ASP A 156 20.26 -0.69 15.84
C ASP A 156 21.79 -0.69 15.78
N VAL A 157 22.45 -0.02 16.73
CA VAL A 157 23.90 0.14 16.77
C VAL A 157 24.48 -0.42 18.06
N GLU A 158 25.72 -0.93 18.01
CA GLU A 158 26.53 -1.32 19.14
C GLU A 158 27.75 -0.38 19.23
N GLU A 159 27.99 0.17 20.42
CA GLU A 159 29.04 1.14 20.66
C GLU A 159 30.34 0.48 21.09
N TYR A 160 31.46 0.90 20.48
CA TYR A 160 32.80 0.46 20.81
C TYR A 160 33.69 1.69 21.02
N ASN A 161 34.01 1.95 22.27
CA ASN A 161 35.07 2.87 22.72
C ASN A 161 36.27 2.05 23.24
N TYR A 162 37.33 2.70 23.68
CA TYR A 162 38.52 2.03 24.18
C TYR A 162 38.22 1.01 25.30
N ASP A 163 37.43 1.41 26.30
CA ASP A 163 37.10 0.57 27.45
C ASP A 163 36.23 -0.62 27.08
N SER A 164 35.20 -0.42 26.25
CA SER A 164 34.30 -1.51 25.81
C SER A 164 35.02 -2.53 24.92
N VAL A 165 36.01 -2.11 24.14
CA VAL A 165 36.85 -3.02 23.34
C VAL A 165 37.73 -3.84 24.26
N LEU A 166 38.37 -3.19 25.25
CA LEU A 166 39.21 -3.85 26.24
C LEU A 166 38.42 -4.85 27.09
N GLU A 167 37.24 -4.49 27.55
CA GLU A 167 36.36 -5.36 28.33
C GLU A 167 35.88 -6.58 27.52
N LYS A 168 35.47 -6.36 26.27
CA LYS A 168 34.85 -7.41 25.42
C LYS A 168 35.87 -8.36 24.82
N TYR A 169 37.02 -7.84 24.38
CA TYR A 169 38.02 -8.63 23.63
C TYR A 169 39.29 -8.86 24.43
N GLU A 170 39.43 -8.23 25.58
CA GLU A 170 40.63 -8.25 26.43
C GLU A 170 41.90 -7.83 25.63
N MET A 171 41.74 -6.92 24.68
CA MET A 171 42.77 -6.37 23.79
C MET A 171 42.51 -4.89 23.58
N THR A 172 43.57 -4.13 23.29
CA THR A 172 43.41 -2.73 22.85
C THR A 172 42.83 -2.66 21.42
N PRO A 173 42.20 -1.53 21.05
CA PRO A 173 41.72 -1.33 19.68
C PRO A 173 42.81 -1.54 18.61
N THR A 174 44.02 -1.09 18.85
CA THR A 174 45.17 -1.26 17.95
C THR A 174 45.57 -2.74 17.76
N GLN A 175 45.43 -3.55 18.80
CA GLN A 175 45.71 -5.00 18.73
C GLN A 175 44.69 -5.77 17.86
N PHE A 176 43.55 -5.14 17.48
CA PHE A 176 42.60 -5.72 16.53
C PHE A 176 43.20 -5.87 15.14
N ILE A 177 44.12 -4.96 14.76
CA ILE A 177 44.91 -5.05 13.53
C ILE A 177 45.79 -6.30 13.55
N ASP A 178 46.48 -6.55 14.67
CA ASP A 178 47.35 -7.72 14.86
C ASP A 178 46.54 -9.03 14.79
N LEU A 179 45.35 -9.02 15.39
CA LEU A 179 44.43 -10.16 15.29
C LEU A 179 44.03 -10.47 13.85
N LYS A 180 43.71 -9.45 13.06
CA LYS A 180 43.40 -9.59 11.62
C LYS A 180 44.61 -10.06 10.83
N GLY A 181 45.80 -9.60 11.16
CA GLY A 181 47.05 -10.07 10.55
C GLY A 181 47.28 -11.56 10.75
N LEU A 182 46.91 -12.11 11.91
CA LEU A 182 47.03 -13.53 12.22
C LEU A 182 45.90 -14.39 11.62
N MET A 183 44.63 -13.97 11.85
CA MET A 183 43.46 -14.80 11.44
C MET A 183 43.04 -14.60 10.02
N GLY A 184 43.46 -13.50 9.39
CA GLY A 184 42.96 -13.06 8.09
C GLY A 184 41.52 -12.54 8.13
N ASP A 185 41.00 -12.20 6.96
CA ASP A 185 39.59 -11.86 6.75
C ASP A 185 39.05 -12.49 5.46
N LYS A 186 38.05 -13.34 5.62
CA LYS A 186 37.42 -14.01 4.47
C LYS A 186 36.58 -13.08 3.59
N SER A 187 36.02 -11.99 4.16
CA SER A 187 35.19 -11.04 3.43
C SER A 187 36.02 -10.20 2.48
N ASP A 188 37.26 -9.88 2.87
CA ASP A 188 38.18 -9.07 2.08
C ASP A 188 39.30 -9.90 1.42
N ASN A 189 39.19 -11.22 1.53
CA ASN A 189 40.18 -12.17 1.01
C ASN A 189 41.58 -11.93 1.57
N ILE A 190 41.71 -11.51 2.84
CA ILE A 190 42.98 -11.36 3.54
C ILE A 190 43.38 -12.73 4.10
N PRO A 191 44.54 -13.29 3.70
CA PRO A 191 44.86 -14.69 3.97
C PRO A 191 45.10 -15.02 5.43
N GLY A 192 45.77 -14.14 6.18
CA GLY A 192 46.27 -14.44 7.55
C GLY A 192 47.25 -15.61 7.59
N VAL A 193 47.44 -16.21 8.76
CA VAL A 193 48.23 -17.42 8.96
C VAL A 193 47.32 -18.65 8.87
N PRO A 194 47.49 -19.54 7.87
CA PRO A 194 46.63 -20.72 7.68
C PRO A 194 46.53 -21.59 8.94
N GLY A 195 45.28 -21.77 9.42
CA GLY A 195 44.99 -22.57 10.62
C GLY A 195 45.17 -21.87 11.95
N ILE A 196 45.31 -20.53 11.97
CA ILE A 196 45.15 -19.68 13.12
C ILE A 196 43.80 -18.97 13.04
N GLY A 197 42.89 -19.29 13.95
CA GLY A 197 41.59 -18.64 14.06
C GLY A 197 41.55 -17.65 15.23
N GLU A 198 40.43 -16.96 15.41
CA GLU A 198 40.21 -15.90 16.38
C GLU A 198 40.69 -16.25 17.81
N LYS A 199 40.26 -17.39 18.36
CA LYS A 199 40.65 -17.82 19.72
C LYS A 199 42.14 -17.99 19.89
N THR A 200 42.82 -18.54 18.89
CA THR A 200 44.27 -18.73 18.93
C THR A 200 45.00 -17.40 18.73
N GLY A 201 44.51 -16.56 17.81
CA GLY A 201 45.05 -15.23 17.57
C GLY A 201 44.96 -14.34 18.81
N ILE A 202 43.81 -14.27 19.47
CA ILE A 202 43.60 -13.53 20.73
C ILE A 202 44.63 -13.98 21.81
N LYS A 203 44.82 -15.30 21.98
CA LYS A 203 45.75 -15.83 22.96
C LYS A 203 47.20 -15.40 22.68
N LEU A 204 47.60 -15.46 21.41
CA LEU A 204 48.97 -15.07 21.00
C LEU A 204 49.20 -13.58 21.17
N ILE A 205 48.22 -12.73 20.83
CA ILE A 205 48.35 -11.29 20.99
C ILE A 205 48.38 -10.88 22.46
N LYS A 206 47.62 -11.53 23.32
CA LYS A 206 47.71 -11.30 24.78
C LYS A 206 49.10 -11.64 25.36
N GLU A 207 49.76 -12.67 24.79
CA GLU A 207 51.06 -13.13 25.29
C GLU A 207 52.22 -12.29 24.72
N PHE A 208 52.13 -11.91 23.41
CA PHE A 208 53.26 -11.27 22.69
C PHE A 208 52.94 -9.85 22.18
N SER A 209 51.79 -9.29 22.50
CA SER A 209 51.30 -7.94 22.21
C SER A 209 51.08 -7.59 20.75
N SER A 210 51.84 -8.12 19.79
CA SER A 210 51.73 -7.82 18.35
C SER A 210 52.20 -8.99 17.47
N VAL A 211 51.91 -8.93 16.15
CA VAL A 211 52.44 -9.89 15.17
C VAL A 211 53.95 -9.88 15.16
N GLU A 212 54.57 -8.70 15.23
CA GLU A 212 56.03 -8.55 15.29
C GLU A 212 56.58 -9.20 16.58
N GLY A 213 55.93 -8.95 17.72
CA GLY A 213 56.35 -9.57 18.99
C GLY A 213 56.22 -11.09 18.99
N ILE A 214 55.24 -11.65 18.31
CA ILE A 214 55.10 -13.09 18.13
C ILE A 214 56.25 -13.63 17.27
N ILE A 215 56.60 -12.92 16.18
CA ILE A 215 57.72 -13.32 15.27
C ILE A 215 59.07 -13.21 15.99
N GLU A 216 59.30 -12.16 16.76
CA GLU A 216 60.55 -11.98 17.53
C GLU A 216 60.75 -13.09 18.60
N ASN A 217 59.63 -13.52 19.20
CA ASN A 217 59.63 -14.54 20.24
C ASN A 217 59.20 -15.93 19.74
N ILE A 218 59.45 -16.25 18.43
CA ILE A 218 58.98 -17.49 17.80
C ILE A 218 59.52 -18.74 18.50
N ASP A 219 60.69 -18.65 19.09
CA ASP A 219 61.32 -19.74 19.82
C ASP A 219 60.64 -20.13 21.14
N SER A 220 59.84 -19.26 21.67
CA SER A 220 59.02 -19.54 22.85
C SER A 220 57.73 -20.32 22.48
N LEU A 221 57.33 -20.31 21.23
CA LEU A 221 56.19 -21.04 20.75
C LEU A 221 56.50 -22.56 20.62
N LYS A 222 55.45 -23.39 20.84
CA LYS A 222 55.61 -24.86 20.81
C LYS A 222 54.68 -25.51 19.78
N GLY A 223 55.09 -26.68 19.27
CA GLY A 223 54.25 -27.54 18.46
C GLY A 223 53.84 -26.96 17.10
N SER A 224 52.60 -27.19 16.69
CA SER A 224 52.09 -26.80 15.36
C SER A 224 51.97 -25.29 15.18
N ILE A 225 51.77 -24.53 16.24
CA ILE A 225 51.66 -23.09 16.19
C ILE A 225 52.98 -22.43 15.80
N LYS A 226 54.11 -22.89 16.39
CA LYS A 226 55.47 -22.43 16.02
C LYS A 226 55.66 -22.58 14.51
N LYS A 227 55.48 -23.80 14.03
CA LYS A 227 55.66 -24.13 12.60
C LYS A 227 54.80 -23.25 11.68
N LYS A 228 53.51 -23.04 12.02
CA LYS A 228 52.59 -22.21 11.21
C LYS A 228 53.08 -20.76 11.15
N ILE A 229 53.47 -20.15 12.28
CA ILE A 229 53.96 -18.79 12.30
C ILE A 229 55.27 -18.71 11.50
N GLU A 230 56.18 -19.64 11.71
CA GLU A 230 57.50 -19.71 11.06
C GLU A 230 57.42 -19.77 9.54
N GLU A 231 56.54 -20.60 9.03
CA GLU A 231 56.31 -20.79 7.59
C GLU A 231 55.52 -19.62 6.94
N ASN A 232 54.83 -18.78 7.73
CA ASN A 232 53.91 -17.74 7.22
C ASN A 232 54.20 -16.34 7.80
N LYS A 233 55.42 -16.04 8.20
CA LYS A 233 55.80 -14.72 8.81
C LYS A 233 55.45 -13.55 7.88
N GLU A 234 55.89 -13.63 6.63
CA GLU A 234 55.67 -12.58 5.64
C GLU A 234 54.17 -12.40 5.34
N LEU A 235 53.42 -13.50 5.27
CA LEU A 235 51.98 -13.47 5.07
C LEU A 235 51.23 -12.81 6.22
N ALA A 236 51.67 -13.08 7.46
CA ALA A 236 51.07 -12.41 8.64
C ALA A 236 51.34 -10.89 8.64
N LEU A 237 52.55 -10.48 8.30
CA LEU A 237 52.93 -9.05 8.24
C LEU A 237 52.18 -8.34 7.07
N MET A 238 52.11 -8.98 5.89
CA MET A 238 51.35 -8.49 4.76
C MET A 238 49.87 -8.35 5.12
N SER A 239 49.25 -9.38 5.71
CA SER A 239 47.87 -9.38 6.16
C SER A 239 47.60 -8.27 7.17
N LYS A 240 48.50 -8.07 8.15
CA LYS A 240 48.42 -6.94 9.09
C LYS A 240 48.42 -5.61 8.35
N LYS A 241 49.36 -5.44 7.39
CA LYS A 241 49.52 -4.19 6.62
C LYS A 241 48.24 -3.88 5.85
N ILE A 242 47.65 -4.87 5.16
CA ILE A 242 46.41 -4.72 4.39
C ILE A 242 45.19 -4.43 5.30
N ALA A 243 45.10 -5.07 6.46
CA ALA A 243 44.05 -4.84 7.43
C ALA A 243 44.14 -3.50 8.17
N THR A 244 45.30 -2.82 8.11
CA THR A 244 45.52 -1.54 8.78
C THR A 244 44.76 -0.41 8.04
N ILE A 245 43.93 0.31 8.77
CA ILE A 245 43.30 1.55 8.29
C ILE A 245 44.36 2.69 8.40
N ILE A 246 44.58 3.36 7.24
CA ILE A 246 45.51 4.49 7.17
C ILE A 246 44.87 5.73 7.81
N ARG A 247 45.64 6.42 8.67
CA ARG A 247 45.17 7.59 9.42
C ARG A 247 45.82 8.91 8.98
N ASN A 248 46.51 8.92 7.84
CA ASN A 248 47.24 10.07 7.31
C ASN A 248 47.12 10.18 5.77
N VAL A 249 45.92 9.89 5.24
CA VAL A 249 45.61 10.05 3.83
C VAL A 249 45.83 11.51 3.40
N PRO A 250 46.40 11.79 2.20
CA PRO A 250 46.64 13.16 1.73
C PRO A 250 45.35 13.79 1.20
N ILE A 251 44.40 14.03 2.07
CA ILE A 251 43.13 14.71 1.77
C ILE A 251 43.17 16.15 2.29
N GLU A 252 42.74 17.08 1.48
CA GLU A 252 42.54 18.47 1.88
C GLU A 252 41.09 18.63 2.37
N PHE A 253 40.89 18.91 3.65
CA PHE A 253 39.60 19.24 4.27
C PHE A 253 39.82 20.19 5.47
N ASN A 254 38.76 20.95 5.76
CA ASN A 254 38.75 21.80 6.94
C ASN A 254 37.59 21.32 7.86
N LEU A 255 37.84 21.17 9.14
CA LEU A 255 36.82 20.78 10.13
C LEU A 255 35.64 21.75 10.16
N LYS A 256 35.82 23.04 9.83
CA LYS A 256 34.73 24.01 9.71
C LYS A 256 33.75 23.70 8.59
N ASP A 257 34.23 23.07 7.50
CA ASP A 257 33.39 22.72 6.36
C ASP A 257 32.48 21.52 6.66
N LEU A 258 32.70 20.85 7.80
CA LEU A 258 31.90 19.74 8.28
C LEU A 258 30.76 20.16 9.22
N GLU A 259 30.63 21.46 9.52
CA GLU A 259 29.60 22.00 10.42
C GLU A 259 28.19 21.68 9.89
N TYR A 260 27.36 21.08 10.76
CA TYR A 260 26.02 20.64 10.42
C TYR A 260 24.95 21.61 10.96
N GLY A 261 23.85 21.76 10.19
CA GLY A 261 22.64 22.49 10.61
C GLY A 261 22.32 23.73 9.79
N ASN A 262 23.22 24.16 8.89
CA ASN A 262 22.99 25.30 7.98
C ASN A 262 22.60 24.80 6.58
N TYR A 263 21.35 24.35 6.38
CA TYR A 263 20.83 23.88 5.11
C TYR A 263 19.46 24.48 4.79
N ASP A 264 19.14 24.60 3.48
CA ASP A 264 17.82 25.06 3.04
C ASP A 264 16.78 23.93 3.12
N LYS A 265 15.88 24.04 4.09
CA LYS A 265 14.79 23.07 4.30
C LYS A 265 13.90 22.86 3.08
N ASN A 266 13.57 23.92 2.35
CA ASN A 266 12.69 23.82 1.20
C ASN A 266 13.34 22.95 0.12
N SER A 267 14.64 23.12 -0.08
CA SER A 267 15.43 22.32 -1.02
C SER A 267 15.44 20.83 -0.63
N VAL A 268 15.53 20.51 0.67
CA VAL A 268 15.45 19.13 1.18
C VAL A 268 14.04 18.55 1.01
N ILE A 269 13.00 19.34 1.32
CA ILE A 269 11.60 18.94 1.16
C ILE A 269 11.28 18.62 -0.31
N GLU A 270 11.74 19.45 -1.24
CA GLU A 270 11.59 19.18 -2.67
C GLU A 270 12.28 17.88 -3.09
N GLU A 271 13.48 17.60 -2.58
CA GLU A 271 14.17 16.36 -2.87
C GLU A 271 13.45 15.14 -2.25
N PHE A 272 12.91 15.27 -1.03
CA PHE A 272 12.06 14.22 -0.44
C PHE A 272 10.78 13.98 -1.26
N LYS A 273 10.15 15.02 -1.80
CA LYS A 273 8.97 14.86 -2.69
C LYS A 273 9.34 14.06 -3.94
N LYS A 274 10.47 14.35 -4.58
CA LYS A 274 10.98 13.59 -5.74
C LYS A 274 11.30 12.14 -5.41
N LEU A 275 11.87 11.88 -4.23
CA LEU A 275 12.20 10.53 -3.75
C LEU A 275 11.00 9.75 -3.19
N GLY A 276 9.85 10.40 -2.96
CA GLY A 276 8.66 9.78 -2.37
C GLY A 276 8.74 9.59 -0.85
N PHE A 277 9.53 10.41 -0.13
CA PHE A 277 9.82 10.27 1.30
C PHE A 277 8.88 11.08 2.20
N THR A 278 7.57 10.95 2.01
CA THR A 278 6.55 11.71 2.76
C THR A 278 6.70 11.55 4.28
N SER A 279 6.98 10.33 4.76
CA SER A 279 7.15 10.05 6.19
C SER A 279 8.42 10.68 6.80
N LEU A 280 9.47 10.96 6.00
CA LEU A 280 10.67 11.61 6.49
C LEU A 280 10.56 13.14 6.53
N MET A 281 9.61 13.72 5.79
CA MET A 281 9.34 15.17 5.87
C MET A 281 8.89 15.58 7.27
N SER A 282 8.05 14.78 7.95
CA SER A 282 7.61 15.04 9.31
C SER A 282 8.78 15.04 10.30
N ARG A 283 9.70 14.08 10.16
CA ARG A 283 10.91 14.01 11.00
C ARG A 283 11.87 15.17 10.77
N LEU A 284 12.01 15.64 9.53
CA LEU A 284 12.80 16.81 9.21
C LEU A 284 12.30 18.06 9.96
N ILE A 285 10.97 18.20 10.09
CA ILE A 285 10.35 19.30 10.83
C ILE A 285 10.60 19.18 12.34
N ASP A 286 10.63 17.95 12.89
CA ASP A 286 10.87 17.68 14.31
C ASP A 286 12.36 17.86 14.73
N LEU A 287 13.34 17.69 13.82
CA LEU A 287 14.78 17.77 14.12
C LEU A 287 15.26 19.16 14.55
N ASP A 288 14.57 20.21 14.11
CA ASP A 288 14.91 21.56 14.51
C ASP A 288 14.22 21.93 15.82
N GLY A 289 14.74 21.52 16.94
CA GLY A 289 14.27 21.82 18.28
C GLY A 289 13.95 23.30 18.64
N ASP A 290 14.01 24.18 17.66
CA ASP A 290 13.60 25.58 17.77
C ASP A 290 12.10 25.74 17.45
N SER A 291 11.32 25.70 18.52
CA SER A 291 9.87 25.79 18.53
C SER A 291 9.29 27.15 18.09
N ASN A 292 10.07 28.12 17.60
CA ASN A 292 9.58 29.49 17.48
C ASN A 292 9.87 30.26 16.19
N GLN A 293 10.54 29.70 15.16
CA GLN A 293 10.69 30.45 13.89
C GLN A 293 10.28 29.57 12.70
N ASN A 294 9.15 29.94 12.09
CA ASN A 294 8.58 29.40 10.84
C ASN A 294 7.94 27.99 10.91
N LYS A 295 7.20 27.65 11.97
CA LYS A 295 6.04 26.78 11.76
C LYS A 295 5.05 27.57 10.90
N ILE A 296 4.77 27.09 9.69
CA ILE A 296 3.51 27.40 9.02
C ILE A 296 2.44 26.84 9.96
N LYS A 297 2.06 27.63 10.96
CA LYS A 297 0.86 27.35 11.76
C LYS A 297 -0.28 27.72 10.85
N LEU A 298 -1.20 26.78 10.65
CA LEU A 298 -2.48 27.16 10.09
C LEU A 298 -3.04 28.24 11.01
N ASP A 299 -3.20 29.43 10.47
CA ASP A 299 -3.69 30.60 11.23
C ASP A 299 -5.21 30.64 11.11
N PHE A 300 -5.91 30.35 12.19
CA PHE A 300 -7.36 30.38 12.23
C PHE A 300 -7.89 30.80 13.59
N ASN A 301 -9.05 31.43 13.58
CA ASN A 301 -9.81 31.83 14.76
C ASN A 301 -11.03 30.92 14.89
N ILE A 302 -11.27 30.40 16.10
CA ILE A 302 -12.44 29.57 16.40
C ILE A 302 -13.36 30.32 17.32
N SER A 303 -14.64 30.46 16.95
CA SER A 303 -15.67 31.07 17.76
C SER A 303 -17.03 30.38 17.61
N LYS A 304 -17.87 30.49 18.63
CA LYS A 304 -19.28 30.09 18.49
C LYS A 304 -19.96 31.01 17.50
N LEU A 305 -20.88 30.49 16.71
CA LEU A 305 -21.68 31.29 15.77
C LEU A 305 -22.86 31.93 16.51
N ASP A 306 -22.69 33.17 16.94
CA ASP A 306 -23.73 33.88 17.71
C ASP A 306 -24.80 34.54 16.80
N ASN A 307 -24.41 35.03 15.62
CA ASN A 307 -25.31 35.66 14.65
C ASN A 307 -25.51 34.80 13.39
N ILE A 308 -26.45 33.86 13.48
CA ILE A 308 -26.75 32.92 12.38
C ILE A 308 -27.28 33.67 11.14
N ASN A 309 -28.10 34.71 11.30
CA ASN A 309 -28.65 35.42 10.15
C ASN A 309 -27.59 36.16 9.34
N GLU A 310 -26.68 36.86 9.99
CA GLU A 310 -25.54 37.50 9.32
C GLU A 310 -24.66 36.49 8.61
N PHE A 311 -24.42 35.32 9.22
CA PHE A 311 -23.65 34.24 8.59
C PHE A 311 -24.35 33.74 7.33
N ILE A 312 -25.67 33.52 7.36
CA ILE A 312 -26.46 33.10 6.19
C ILE A 312 -26.37 34.14 5.07
N GLU A 313 -26.48 35.45 5.37
CA GLU A 313 -26.29 36.50 4.37
C GLU A 313 -24.90 36.44 3.72
N ASN A 314 -23.86 36.26 4.52
CA ASN A 314 -22.50 36.18 4.05
C ASN A 314 -22.26 34.91 3.17
N VAL A 315 -22.83 33.76 3.57
CA VAL A 315 -22.82 32.53 2.76
C VAL A 315 -23.54 32.77 1.43
N ASN A 316 -24.71 33.38 1.44
CA ASN A 316 -25.49 33.66 0.23
C ASN A 316 -24.78 34.61 -0.74
N LYS A 317 -23.98 35.56 -0.22
CA LYS A 317 -23.14 36.45 -1.05
C LYS A 317 -21.97 35.69 -1.66
N LYS A 318 -21.32 34.82 -0.89
CA LYS A 318 -20.11 34.14 -1.33
C LYS A 318 -20.37 32.90 -2.18
N LYS A 319 -21.52 32.24 -1.95
CA LYS A 319 -21.95 30.99 -2.60
C LYS A 319 -20.98 29.83 -2.41
N GLU A 320 -20.14 29.88 -1.37
CA GLU A 320 -19.18 28.86 -0.98
C GLU A 320 -19.22 28.62 0.52
N LEU A 321 -19.13 27.37 0.95
CA LEU A 321 -19.09 26.95 2.34
C LEU A 321 -18.15 25.77 2.53
N ILE A 322 -17.21 25.88 3.46
CA ILE A 322 -16.40 24.77 3.94
C ILE A 322 -17.03 24.29 5.23
N LEU A 323 -17.27 22.98 5.35
CA LEU A 323 -17.90 22.42 6.54
C LEU A 323 -17.25 21.11 6.97
N LYS A 324 -17.41 20.81 8.27
CA LYS A 324 -17.13 19.47 8.84
C LYS A 324 -18.08 19.22 10.01
N ILE A 325 -18.73 18.05 9.99
CA ILE A 325 -19.66 17.62 11.03
C ILE A 325 -18.97 16.62 11.95
N VAL A 326 -19.12 16.83 13.25
CA VAL A 326 -18.64 15.90 14.28
C VAL A 326 -19.84 15.22 14.93
N LYS A 327 -19.85 13.88 14.89
CA LYS A 327 -20.91 13.03 15.45
C LYS A 327 -20.47 12.38 16.76
N LYS A 328 -21.43 12.11 17.65
CA LYS A 328 -21.31 11.06 18.66
C LYS A 328 -21.42 9.70 17.99
N GLU A 329 -20.90 8.67 18.62
CA GLU A 329 -21.24 7.32 18.17
C GLU A 329 -22.72 7.03 18.42
N GLY A 330 -23.35 6.32 17.50
CA GLY A 330 -24.78 6.02 17.59
C GLY A 330 -25.29 5.39 16.30
N ASN A 331 -26.58 5.14 16.28
CA ASN A 331 -27.27 4.62 15.11
C ASN A 331 -27.30 5.66 13.98
N ILE A 332 -27.12 5.22 12.74
CA ILE A 332 -27.09 6.07 11.54
C ILE A 332 -28.42 6.86 11.36
N LEU A 333 -29.53 6.37 11.91
CA LEU A 333 -30.86 6.96 11.84
C LEU A 333 -31.16 7.93 13.01
N GLU A 334 -30.26 8.02 13.98
CA GLU A 334 -30.45 8.88 15.15
C GLU A 334 -29.78 10.25 14.96
N LYS A 335 -30.35 11.24 15.58
CA LYS A 335 -29.76 12.58 15.70
C LYS A 335 -28.57 12.51 16.64
N ASN A 336 -27.38 12.54 16.09
CA ASN A 336 -26.14 12.32 16.83
C ASN A 336 -25.05 13.37 16.56
N ILE A 337 -25.39 14.49 15.92
CA ILE A 337 -24.46 15.61 15.72
C ILE A 337 -24.04 16.16 17.07
N MET A 338 -22.76 16.40 17.24
CA MET A 338 -22.19 17.05 18.41
C MET A 338 -21.90 18.53 18.11
N TYR A 339 -21.20 18.74 17.01
CA TYR A 339 -20.87 20.08 16.52
C TYR A 339 -20.86 20.11 14.98
N VAL A 340 -21.19 21.27 14.42
CA VAL A 340 -20.92 21.56 13.00
C VAL A 340 -19.97 22.74 12.94
N PHE A 341 -18.84 22.52 12.28
CA PHE A 341 -17.84 23.57 12.04
C PHE A 341 -18.01 24.11 10.62
N LEU A 342 -17.96 25.42 10.48
CA LEU A 342 -18.30 26.15 9.27
C LEU A 342 -17.26 27.23 9.01
N SER A 343 -16.87 27.43 7.77
CA SER A 343 -16.01 28.55 7.39
C SER A 343 -16.28 29.01 5.97
N LEU A 344 -16.09 30.29 5.71
CA LEU A 344 -16.15 30.89 4.37
C LEU A 344 -14.75 31.07 3.75
N ASP A 345 -13.73 31.24 4.56
CA ASP A 345 -12.37 31.60 4.13
C ASP A 345 -11.26 30.65 4.59
N GLY A 346 -11.62 29.64 5.38
CA GLY A 346 -10.69 28.68 5.98
C GLY A 346 -9.96 29.21 7.22
N LYS A 347 -10.07 30.52 7.54
CA LYS A 347 -9.40 31.19 8.66
C LYS A 347 -10.35 31.48 9.82
N ASN A 348 -11.49 32.06 9.52
CA ASN A 348 -12.53 32.30 10.52
C ASN A 348 -13.46 31.08 10.54
N ILE A 349 -13.35 30.28 11.60
CA ILE A 349 -14.06 29.02 11.76
C ILE A 349 -15.09 29.16 12.85
N TYR A 350 -16.33 28.98 12.49
CA TYR A 350 -17.46 29.05 13.39
C TYR A 350 -17.94 27.66 13.74
N TYR A 351 -18.43 27.46 14.97
CA TYR A 351 -19.09 26.20 15.32
C TYR A 351 -20.49 26.46 15.88
N ILE A 352 -21.38 25.51 15.64
CA ILE A 352 -22.72 25.44 16.22
C ILE A 352 -22.92 24.10 16.91
N ASP A 353 -23.79 24.10 17.90
CA ASP A 353 -24.24 22.88 18.59
C ASP A 353 -25.40 22.23 17.82
N GLU A 354 -25.79 21.02 18.21
CA GLU A 354 -26.91 20.26 17.63
C GLU A 354 -28.21 21.06 17.52
N SER A 355 -28.53 21.90 18.56
CA SER A 355 -29.75 22.69 18.61
C SER A 355 -29.93 23.69 17.46
N ASP A 356 -28.83 24.16 16.89
CA ASP A 356 -28.82 25.16 15.84
C ASP A 356 -28.74 24.60 14.41
N VAL A 357 -28.57 23.29 14.25
CA VAL A 357 -28.38 22.62 12.94
C VAL A 357 -29.54 22.92 11.99
N THR A 358 -30.79 22.90 12.50
CA THR A 358 -32.00 23.14 11.68
C THR A 358 -32.14 24.59 11.21
N ASN A 359 -31.49 25.54 11.91
CA ASN A 359 -31.49 26.95 11.53
C ASN A 359 -30.68 27.20 10.24
N LEU A 360 -29.79 26.30 9.89
CA LEU A 360 -28.98 26.36 8.67
C LEU A 360 -29.51 25.44 7.55
N LYS A 361 -30.71 24.87 7.70
CA LYS A 361 -31.29 23.94 6.72
C LYS A 361 -31.22 24.47 5.29
N ASP A 362 -31.67 25.73 5.08
CA ASP A 362 -31.72 26.35 3.74
C ASP A 362 -30.31 26.53 3.13
N VAL A 363 -29.29 26.77 3.96
CA VAL A 363 -27.89 26.82 3.52
C VAL A 363 -27.39 25.45 3.09
N PHE A 364 -27.67 24.41 3.90
CA PHE A 364 -27.24 23.06 3.59
C PHE A 364 -27.93 22.48 2.35
N SER A 365 -29.23 22.76 2.21
CA SER A 365 -30.07 22.25 1.09
C SER A 365 -30.07 23.16 -0.15
N SER A 366 -29.22 24.19 -0.21
CA SER A 366 -29.12 25.06 -1.37
C SER A 366 -28.22 24.50 -2.47
N ASN A 367 -28.76 24.35 -3.66
CA ASN A 367 -28.00 24.01 -4.88
C ASN A 367 -27.10 25.15 -5.38
N GLU A 368 -27.32 26.38 -4.94
CA GLU A 368 -26.50 27.52 -5.35
C GLU A 368 -25.21 27.66 -4.52
N ILE A 369 -25.17 27.08 -3.33
CA ILE A 369 -24.03 27.16 -2.42
C ILE A 369 -23.16 25.91 -2.57
N LYS A 370 -21.94 26.10 -3.04
CA LYS A 370 -20.94 25.03 -3.17
C LYS A 370 -20.41 24.60 -1.81
N LYS A 371 -20.45 23.32 -1.49
CA LYS A 371 -19.91 22.76 -0.27
C LYS A 371 -18.57 22.10 -0.52
N PHE A 372 -17.61 22.41 0.33
CA PHE A 372 -16.25 21.88 0.29
C PHE A 372 -15.93 21.19 1.62
N GLY A 373 -15.19 20.10 1.59
CA GLY A 373 -14.86 19.39 2.81
C GLY A 373 -13.87 18.23 2.64
N TYR A 374 -13.86 17.42 3.67
CA TYR A 374 -13.14 16.16 3.76
C TYR A 374 -14.08 15.07 4.25
N ASN A 375 -14.24 13.98 3.48
CA ASN A 375 -15.25 12.94 3.71
C ASN A 375 -16.67 13.53 3.81
N LEU A 376 -17.09 14.26 2.78
CA LEU A 376 -18.41 14.91 2.70
C LEU A 376 -19.57 13.92 2.73
N LYS A 377 -19.37 12.67 2.35
CA LYS A 377 -20.35 11.59 2.48
C LYS A 377 -20.80 11.40 3.92
N ASP A 378 -19.85 11.39 4.87
CA ASP A 378 -20.17 11.29 6.29
C ASP A 378 -20.98 12.48 6.81
N ASP A 379 -20.67 13.68 6.28
CA ASP A 379 -21.39 14.91 6.62
C ASP A 379 -22.82 14.91 6.02
N TYR A 380 -22.98 14.40 4.79
CA TYR A 380 -24.28 14.15 4.15
C TYR A 380 -25.15 13.22 5.00
N ILE A 381 -24.60 12.07 5.39
CA ILE A 381 -25.31 11.06 6.20
C ILE A 381 -25.71 11.65 7.58
N ALA A 382 -24.83 12.42 8.22
CA ALA A 382 -25.08 13.00 9.54
C ALA A 382 -26.30 13.96 9.57
N LEU A 383 -26.60 14.62 8.47
CA LEU A 383 -27.71 15.57 8.36
C LEU A 383 -29.06 14.90 8.04
N ARG A 384 -29.07 13.69 7.50
CA ARG A 384 -30.29 13.00 7.11
C ARG A 384 -31.31 12.78 8.24
N PRO A 385 -30.91 12.39 9.46
CA PRO A 385 -31.85 12.25 10.60
C PRO A 385 -32.55 13.55 11.01
N TYR A 386 -32.00 14.70 10.61
CA TYR A 386 -32.60 16.04 10.85
C TYR A 386 -33.54 16.45 9.72
N GLY A 387 -33.76 15.60 8.70
CA GLY A 387 -34.55 15.94 7.51
C GLY A 387 -33.88 16.96 6.61
N ILE A 388 -32.54 17.01 6.63
CA ILE A 388 -31.73 17.91 5.83
C ILE A 388 -30.97 17.11 4.78
N LYS A 389 -31.12 17.50 3.52
CA LYS A 389 -30.32 17.01 2.40
C LYS A 389 -29.18 17.99 2.15
N LEU A 390 -27.94 17.53 2.24
CA LEU A 390 -26.77 18.35 1.93
C LEU A 390 -26.56 18.34 0.41
N GLU A 391 -26.86 19.46 -0.26
CA GLU A 391 -26.82 19.57 -1.71
C GLU A 391 -25.57 20.33 -2.21
N ASN A 392 -25.23 20.16 -3.50
CA ASN A 392 -24.10 20.77 -4.18
C ASN A 392 -22.76 20.47 -3.49
N LEU A 393 -22.49 19.18 -3.26
CA LEU A 393 -21.19 18.69 -2.79
C LEU A 393 -20.17 18.90 -3.92
N ASN A 394 -19.35 19.96 -3.81
CA ASN A 394 -18.57 20.42 -4.93
C ASN A 394 -17.11 19.92 -4.92
N PHE A 395 -16.48 19.83 -3.75
CA PHE A 395 -15.09 19.38 -3.66
C PHE A 395 -14.80 18.65 -2.34
N ASP A 396 -14.35 17.42 -2.45
CA ASP A 396 -13.84 16.60 -1.35
C ASP A 396 -12.36 16.31 -1.57
N ILE A 397 -11.49 16.77 -0.64
CA ILE A 397 -10.04 16.63 -0.79
C ILE A 397 -9.57 15.18 -0.73
N SER A 398 -10.31 14.27 -0.06
CA SER A 398 -9.96 12.84 -0.04
C SER A 398 -10.18 12.17 -1.40
N ILE A 399 -11.27 12.53 -2.08
CA ILE A 399 -11.58 12.02 -3.43
C ILE A 399 -10.64 12.62 -4.47
N ALA A 400 -10.32 13.92 -4.36
CA ALA A 400 -9.36 14.56 -5.22
C ALA A 400 -7.99 13.89 -5.11
N GLU A 401 -7.50 13.66 -3.88
CA GLU A 401 -6.22 13.01 -3.65
C GLU A 401 -6.20 11.57 -4.17
N TYR A 402 -7.28 10.82 -3.98
CA TYR A 402 -7.41 9.47 -4.53
C TYR A 402 -7.30 9.44 -6.06
N LEU A 403 -7.90 10.38 -6.78
CA LEU A 403 -7.77 10.47 -8.25
C LEU A 403 -6.35 10.85 -8.67
N ILE A 404 -5.71 11.77 -7.94
CA ILE A 404 -4.34 12.22 -8.23
C ILE A 404 -3.33 11.08 -7.99
N ASP A 405 -3.53 10.28 -6.94
CA ASP A 405 -2.63 9.18 -6.57
C ASP A 405 -3.38 7.97 -5.97
N SER A 406 -4.00 7.17 -6.83
CA SER A 406 -4.77 5.97 -6.43
C SER A 406 -3.90 4.82 -5.91
N THR A 407 -2.57 4.90 -6.01
CA THR A 407 -1.62 3.87 -5.57
C THR A 407 -0.86 4.25 -4.30
N SER A 408 -1.18 5.39 -3.72
CA SER A 408 -0.59 5.80 -2.45
C SER A 408 -0.83 4.71 -1.39
N THR A 409 0.25 4.28 -0.75
CA THR A 409 0.19 3.35 0.39
C THR A 409 -0.21 4.08 1.68
N THR A 410 -0.28 5.41 1.65
CA THR A 410 -0.78 6.25 2.73
C THR A 410 -2.30 6.31 2.64
N SER A 411 -2.95 6.39 3.79
CA SER A 411 -4.37 6.71 3.83
C SER A 411 -4.56 8.13 3.27
N TYR A 412 -5.71 8.41 2.69
CA TYR A 412 -6.05 9.79 2.24
C TYR A 412 -6.44 10.67 3.43
N GLU A 413 -5.73 10.53 4.56
CA GLU A 413 -5.95 11.32 5.77
C GLU A 413 -5.48 12.76 5.63
N CYS A 414 -6.10 13.67 6.38
CA CYS A 414 -5.70 15.07 6.39
C CYS A 414 -4.23 15.27 6.75
N SER A 415 -3.66 14.46 7.63
CA SER A 415 -2.24 14.50 8.01
C SER A 415 -1.30 14.24 6.84
N ASP A 416 -1.64 13.26 5.99
CA ASP A 416 -0.84 12.90 4.81
C ASP A 416 -0.97 13.96 3.72
N ILE A 417 -2.19 14.46 3.50
CA ILE A 417 -2.48 15.54 2.54
C ILE A 417 -1.74 16.83 2.95
N ALA A 418 -1.81 17.22 4.23
CA ALA A 418 -1.12 18.40 4.76
C ALA A 418 0.40 18.28 4.57
N MET A 419 0.95 17.10 4.84
CA MET A 419 2.36 16.85 4.67
C MET A 419 2.78 16.91 3.20
N LYS A 420 1.99 16.31 2.30
CA LYS A 420 2.28 16.24 0.86
C LYS A 420 2.27 17.61 0.18
N TYR A 421 1.24 18.40 0.44
CA TYR A 421 1.03 19.68 -0.27
C TYR A 421 1.67 20.88 0.43
N LEU A 422 1.61 20.93 1.76
CA LEU A 422 1.99 22.10 2.55
C LEU A 422 3.27 21.87 3.38
N ALA A 423 3.83 20.66 3.39
CA ALA A 423 4.90 20.26 4.30
C ALA A 423 4.56 20.58 5.79
N LEU A 424 3.30 20.40 6.15
CA LEU A 424 2.77 20.75 7.46
C LEU A 424 2.41 19.48 8.22
N LYS A 425 2.89 19.38 9.47
CA LYS A 425 2.51 18.28 10.37
C LYS A 425 1.26 18.68 11.15
N ILE A 426 0.15 17.98 10.91
CA ILE A 426 -1.05 17.99 11.74
C ILE A 426 -1.26 16.61 12.35
N LYS A 427 -1.90 16.53 13.53
CA LYS A 427 -2.16 15.24 14.17
C LYS A 427 -3.06 14.38 13.30
N SER A 428 -2.67 13.12 13.05
CA SER A 428 -3.55 12.13 12.42
C SER A 428 -4.70 11.77 13.37
N ARG A 429 -5.75 11.14 12.81
CA ARG A 429 -6.85 10.62 13.63
C ARG A 429 -6.34 9.61 14.67
N GLU A 430 -5.37 8.78 14.29
CA GLU A 430 -4.77 7.79 15.17
C GLU A 430 -3.93 8.41 16.30
N GLU A 431 -3.19 9.47 16.02
CA GLU A 431 -2.45 10.23 17.05
C GLU A 431 -3.39 10.95 18.01
N LEU A 432 -4.59 11.34 17.54
CA LEU A 432 -5.60 12.02 18.35
C LEU A 432 -6.39 11.05 19.25
N LEU A 433 -6.87 9.96 18.67
CA LEU A 433 -7.81 9.02 19.32
C LEU A 433 -7.12 7.77 19.90
N GLY A 434 -5.92 7.44 19.46
CA GLY A 434 -5.24 6.18 19.77
C GLY A 434 -5.61 5.04 18.82
N LYS A 435 -5.09 3.82 19.09
CA LYS A 435 -5.21 2.63 18.22
C LYS A 435 -6.09 1.54 18.79
N GLY A 436 -6.79 0.83 17.88
CA GLY A 436 -7.51 -0.41 18.19
C GLY A 436 -8.68 -0.22 19.15
N VAL A 437 -9.02 -1.26 19.90
CA VAL A 437 -10.22 -1.32 20.76
C VAL A 437 -10.20 -0.27 21.89
N LYS A 438 -9.04 0.28 22.22
CA LYS A 438 -8.85 1.32 23.25
C LYS A 438 -8.83 2.74 22.68
N ALA A 439 -9.08 2.91 21.37
CA ALA A 439 -9.16 4.23 20.78
C ALA A 439 -10.29 5.04 21.42
N LYS A 440 -10.01 6.29 21.78
CA LYS A 440 -10.99 7.24 22.28
C LYS A 440 -12.00 7.59 21.18
N LYS A 441 -13.17 8.04 21.61
CA LYS A 441 -14.21 8.58 20.72
C LYS A 441 -14.11 10.11 20.70
N TYR A 442 -14.64 10.77 19.67
CA TYR A 442 -14.62 12.23 19.59
C TYR A 442 -15.30 12.92 20.78
N ASN A 443 -16.36 12.31 21.34
CA ASN A 443 -17.06 12.82 22.53
C ASN A 443 -16.29 12.64 23.85
N GLU A 444 -15.16 11.93 23.83
CA GLU A 444 -14.25 11.75 24.98
C GLU A 444 -13.08 12.74 24.95
N LEU A 445 -12.97 13.54 23.89
CA LEU A 445 -11.94 14.56 23.77
C LEU A 445 -12.35 15.88 24.45
N ASP A 446 -11.36 16.61 24.93
CA ASP A 446 -11.57 18.00 25.31
C ASP A 446 -11.95 18.85 24.09
N PHE A 447 -12.89 19.80 24.27
CA PHE A 447 -13.38 20.64 23.16
C PHE A 447 -12.26 21.42 22.47
N LYS A 448 -11.26 21.88 23.20
CA LYS A 448 -10.13 22.61 22.62
C LYS A 448 -9.33 21.72 21.67
N GLU A 449 -9.02 20.49 22.08
CA GLU A 449 -8.26 19.53 21.25
C GLU A 449 -9.09 19.12 20.00
N LEU A 450 -10.38 18.86 20.21
CA LEU A 450 -11.29 18.51 19.10
C LEU A 450 -11.43 19.66 18.12
N SER A 451 -11.73 20.88 18.60
CA SER A 451 -11.92 22.04 17.74
C SER A 451 -10.67 22.44 16.98
N GLU A 452 -9.48 22.32 17.59
CA GLU A 452 -8.21 22.52 16.90
C GLU A 452 -8.01 21.50 15.76
N HIS A 453 -8.30 20.22 16.00
CA HIS A 453 -8.17 19.17 14.98
C HIS A 453 -9.11 19.39 13.79
N ILE A 454 -10.38 19.70 14.05
CA ILE A 454 -11.38 19.97 13.01
C ILE A 454 -11.06 21.25 12.25
N SER A 455 -10.59 22.29 12.94
CA SER A 455 -10.21 23.56 12.31
C SER A 455 -8.99 23.39 11.40
N ASN A 456 -8.02 22.55 11.78
CA ASN A 456 -6.93 22.15 10.88
C ASN A 456 -7.47 21.51 9.59
N THR A 457 -8.49 20.64 9.70
CA THR A 457 -9.13 20.03 8.52
C THR A 457 -9.79 21.07 7.62
N ILE A 458 -10.56 22.01 8.18
CA ILE A 458 -11.25 23.06 7.41
C ILE A 458 -10.26 24.00 6.72
N ASN A 459 -9.22 24.44 7.42
CA ASN A 459 -8.17 25.27 6.84
C ASN A 459 -7.43 24.51 5.75
N LEU A 460 -7.09 23.22 5.98
CA LEU A 460 -6.43 22.38 4.99
C LEU A 460 -7.24 22.29 3.70
N VAL A 461 -8.56 22.07 3.77
CA VAL A 461 -9.44 22.04 2.58
C VAL A 461 -9.27 23.30 1.75
N LYS A 462 -9.23 24.47 2.39
CA LYS A 462 -9.04 25.76 1.71
C LYS A 462 -7.70 25.88 1.04
N GLU A 463 -6.64 25.51 1.76
CA GLU A 463 -5.26 25.72 1.31
C GLU A 463 -4.85 24.74 0.20
N VAL A 464 -5.29 23.45 0.25
CA VAL A 464 -4.84 22.44 -0.73
C VAL A 464 -5.69 22.39 -2.00
N ARG A 465 -6.97 22.85 -1.93
CA ARG A 465 -7.90 22.78 -3.07
C ARG A 465 -7.32 23.36 -4.38
N PRO A 466 -6.69 24.54 -4.40
CA PRO A 466 -6.15 25.09 -5.65
C PRO A 466 -5.09 24.19 -6.32
N TYR A 467 -4.21 23.59 -5.52
CA TYR A 467 -3.19 22.67 -6.02
C TYR A 467 -3.78 21.37 -6.57
N MET A 468 -4.83 20.86 -5.90
CA MET A 468 -5.53 19.66 -6.35
C MET A 468 -6.35 19.92 -7.63
N GLU A 469 -7.04 21.07 -7.72
CA GLU A 469 -7.77 21.50 -8.93
C GLU A 469 -6.83 21.64 -10.13
N GLU A 470 -5.65 22.24 -9.95
CA GLU A 470 -4.61 22.32 -10.97
C GLU A 470 -4.14 20.92 -11.39
N SER A 471 -3.81 20.06 -10.45
CA SER A 471 -3.39 18.68 -10.72
C SER A 471 -4.46 17.88 -11.49
N LEU A 472 -5.73 17.99 -11.11
CA LEU A 472 -6.83 17.33 -11.80
C LEU A 472 -7.02 17.85 -13.22
N ASN A 473 -6.80 19.15 -13.45
CA ASN A 473 -6.84 19.75 -14.76
C ASN A 473 -5.69 19.25 -15.64
N ASP A 474 -4.45 19.28 -15.13
CA ASP A 474 -3.26 18.81 -15.86
C ASP A 474 -3.31 17.32 -16.20
N MET A 475 -3.99 16.55 -15.37
CA MET A 475 -4.23 15.12 -15.59
C MET A 475 -5.44 14.84 -16.50
N GLU A 476 -6.17 15.86 -16.95
CA GLU A 476 -7.41 15.72 -17.74
C GLU A 476 -8.54 14.97 -17.01
N MET A 477 -8.53 15.00 -15.67
CA MET A 477 -9.52 14.30 -14.82
C MET A 477 -10.60 15.20 -14.24
N LYS A 478 -10.69 16.47 -14.67
CA LYS A 478 -11.64 17.44 -14.14
C LYS A 478 -13.09 16.98 -14.33
N SER A 479 -13.45 16.50 -15.52
CA SER A 479 -14.80 15.97 -15.79
C SER A 479 -15.08 14.71 -14.95
N LEU A 480 -14.14 13.77 -14.87
CA LEU A 480 -14.28 12.60 -14.01
C LEU A 480 -14.54 12.99 -12.54
N PHE A 481 -13.85 14.00 -12.03
CA PHE A 481 -14.03 14.46 -10.66
C PHE A 481 -15.38 15.13 -10.44
N TYR A 482 -15.73 16.16 -11.24
CA TYR A 482 -16.92 16.99 -11.00
C TYR A 482 -18.23 16.35 -11.52
N ASP A 483 -18.18 15.59 -12.61
CA ASP A 483 -19.38 15.05 -13.24
C ASP A 483 -19.72 13.62 -12.80
N VAL A 484 -18.72 12.88 -12.24
CA VAL A 484 -18.88 11.49 -11.81
C VAL A 484 -18.65 11.31 -10.31
N GLU A 485 -17.41 11.57 -9.83
CA GLU A 485 -17.02 11.22 -8.45
C GLU A 485 -17.71 12.10 -7.40
N MET A 486 -17.81 13.39 -7.61
CA MET A 486 -18.48 14.28 -6.65
C MET A 486 -20.00 14.06 -6.57
N PRO A 487 -20.75 13.93 -7.68
CA PRO A 487 -22.16 13.55 -7.59
C PRO A 487 -22.39 12.17 -6.96
N LEU A 488 -21.47 11.25 -7.15
CA LEU A 488 -21.56 9.90 -6.56
C LEU A 488 -21.48 9.94 -5.03
N VAL A 489 -20.84 10.95 -4.41
CA VAL A 489 -20.79 11.10 -2.95
C VAL A 489 -22.20 11.14 -2.34
N GLU A 490 -23.10 11.91 -2.97
CA GLU A 490 -24.50 12.01 -2.56
C GLU A 490 -25.23 10.68 -2.72
N VAL A 491 -25.06 10.02 -3.89
CA VAL A 491 -25.71 8.73 -4.19
C VAL A 491 -25.29 7.66 -3.17
N LEU A 492 -24.01 7.54 -2.89
CA LEU A 492 -23.52 6.58 -1.90
C LEU A 492 -23.96 6.90 -0.48
N GLY A 493 -23.93 8.18 -0.10
CA GLY A 493 -24.47 8.61 1.18
C GLY A 493 -25.97 8.31 1.35
N PHE A 494 -26.74 8.47 0.28
CA PHE A 494 -28.15 8.10 0.24
C PHE A 494 -28.32 6.58 0.38
N MET A 495 -27.59 5.78 -0.37
CA MET A 495 -27.64 4.32 -0.31
C MET A 495 -27.27 3.78 1.08
N GLU A 496 -26.24 4.32 1.71
CA GLU A 496 -25.85 3.96 3.07
C GLU A 496 -26.93 4.30 4.10
N PHE A 497 -27.54 5.48 3.98
CA PHE A 497 -28.59 5.93 4.89
C PHE A 497 -29.87 5.10 4.73
N GLU A 498 -30.30 4.78 3.50
CA GLU A 498 -31.49 3.96 3.24
C GLU A 498 -31.26 2.49 3.63
N GLY A 499 -30.11 1.92 3.28
CA GLY A 499 -29.77 0.51 3.54
C GLY A 499 -30.67 -0.48 2.81
N ILE A 500 -30.43 -1.78 3.03
CA ILE A 500 -31.23 -2.89 2.45
C ILE A 500 -31.96 -3.67 3.53
N LYS A 501 -33.24 -3.99 3.31
CA LYS A 501 -34.07 -4.72 4.27
C LYS A 501 -33.67 -6.19 4.37
N VAL A 502 -33.64 -6.72 5.60
CA VAL A 502 -33.28 -8.12 5.84
C VAL A 502 -34.36 -8.85 6.62
N ASP A 503 -34.74 -10.01 6.14
CA ASP A 503 -35.61 -10.94 6.86
C ASP A 503 -34.79 -11.66 7.97
N LYS A 504 -34.86 -11.12 9.18
CA LYS A 504 -34.15 -11.61 10.34
C LYS A 504 -34.55 -13.05 10.70
N TYR A 505 -35.81 -13.42 10.51
CA TYR A 505 -36.32 -14.75 10.85
C TYR A 505 -35.75 -15.78 9.89
N LYS A 506 -35.84 -15.55 8.60
CA LYS A 506 -35.27 -16.41 7.56
C LYS A 506 -33.74 -16.54 7.70
N LEU A 507 -33.04 -15.44 8.06
CA LEU A 507 -31.61 -15.48 8.34
C LEU A 507 -31.29 -16.36 9.55
N SER A 508 -32.12 -16.33 10.60
CA SER A 508 -31.95 -17.18 11.78
C SER A 508 -32.21 -18.64 11.46
N GLU A 509 -33.22 -18.96 10.64
CA GLU A 509 -33.52 -20.32 10.15
C GLU A 509 -32.34 -20.90 9.37
N LEU A 510 -31.77 -20.14 8.44
CA LEU A 510 -30.54 -20.55 7.71
C LEU A 510 -29.38 -20.83 8.67
N GLY A 511 -29.26 -20.05 9.75
CA GLY A 511 -28.25 -20.30 10.79
C GLY A 511 -28.42 -21.62 11.51
N ILE A 512 -29.65 -22.04 11.77
CA ILE A 512 -29.96 -23.36 12.38
C ILE A 512 -29.57 -24.45 11.37
N GLU A 513 -30.00 -24.36 10.12
CA GLU A 513 -29.66 -25.32 9.06
C GLU A 513 -28.15 -25.49 8.90
N PHE A 514 -27.41 -24.38 8.87
CA PHE A 514 -25.95 -24.43 8.74
C PHE A 514 -25.27 -25.07 9.94
N LYS A 515 -25.75 -24.81 11.17
CA LYS A 515 -25.22 -25.46 12.37
C LYS A 515 -25.44 -26.97 12.37
N GLU A 516 -26.62 -27.46 11.95
CA GLU A 516 -26.89 -28.89 11.79
C GLU A 516 -25.96 -29.53 10.74
N MET A 517 -25.74 -28.85 9.59
CA MET A 517 -24.80 -29.32 8.56
C MET A 517 -23.37 -29.38 9.09
N ILE A 518 -22.92 -28.34 9.83
CA ILE A 518 -21.59 -28.29 10.44
C ILE A 518 -21.35 -29.49 11.37
N VAL A 519 -22.30 -29.77 12.26
CA VAL A 519 -22.21 -30.90 13.20
C VAL A 519 -22.09 -32.24 12.46
N LYS A 520 -22.89 -32.43 11.42
CA LYS A 520 -22.83 -33.65 10.60
C LYS A 520 -21.47 -33.78 9.87
N LEU A 521 -20.97 -32.71 9.33
CA LEU A 521 -19.66 -32.71 8.64
C LEU A 521 -18.51 -32.96 9.63
N GLU A 522 -18.58 -32.43 10.85
CA GLU A 522 -17.61 -32.71 11.89
C GLU A 522 -17.58 -34.21 12.24
N GLU A 523 -18.77 -34.84 12.40
CA GLU A 523 -18.90 -36.29 12.66
C GLU A 523 -18.26 -37.10 11.49
N ASP A 524 -18.62 -36.80 10.24
CA ASP A 524 -18.06 -37.47 9.07
C ASP A 524 -16.51 -37.32 9.00
N ILE A 525 -15.99 -36.11 9.26
CA ILE A 525 -14.54 -35.85 9.23
C ILE A 525 -13.84 -36.61 10.38
N PHE A 526 -14.39 -36.64 11.56
CA PHE A 526 -13.81 -37.35 12.72
C PHE A 526 -13.85 -38.87 12.51
N GLU A 527 -14.89 -39.39 11.92
CA GLU A 527 -14.96 -40.83 11.55
C GLU A 527 -13.87 -41.16 10.53
N MET A 528 -13.74 -40.36 9.44
CA MET A 528 -12.73 -40.59 8.41
C MET A 528 -11.29 -40.38 8.91
N SER A 529 -11.07 -39.48 9.85
CA SER A 529 -9.74 -39.24 10.44
C SER A 529 -9.38 -40.20 11.56
N GLY A 530 -10.42 -40.86 12.19
CA GLY A 530 -10.26 -41.76 13.32
C GLY A 530 -9.95 -41.06 14.65
N GLU A 531 -10.10 -39.72 14.73
CA GLU A 531 -9.96 -38.94 15.97
C GLU A 531 -10.63 -37.56 15.89
N LYS A 532 -10.95 -37.00 17.04
CA LYS A 532 -11.43 -35.60 17.13
C LYS A 532 -10.28 -34.63 17.18
N PHE A 533 -10.36 -33.57 16.39
CA PHE A 533 -9.37 -32.50 16.32
C PHE A 533 -10.04 -31.19 15.92
N ASN A 534 -9.33 -30.04 16.05
CA ASN A 534 -9.84 -28.76 15.58
C ASN A 534 -9.61 -28.61 14.06
N ILE A 535 -10.68 -28.81 13.27
CA ILE A 535 -10.65 -28.73 11.79
C ILE A 535 -10.24 -27.34 11.31
N ASN A 536 -10.56 -26.29 12.10
CA ASN A 536 -10.18 -24.90 11.80
C ASN A 536 -8.73 -24.57 12.14
N SER A 537 -8.00 -25.48 12.82
CA SER A 537 -6.57 -25.30 13.08
C SER A 537 -5.73 -25.83 11.92
N PRO A 538 -5.05 -24.96 11.12
CA PRO A 538 -4.22 -25.43 10.01
C PRO A 538 -3.13 -26.42 10.44
N LYS A 539 -2.63 -26.28 11.67
CA LYS A 539 -1.60 -27.16 12.22
C LYS A 539 -2.15 -28.57 12.50
N GLN A 540 -3.29 -28.67 13.20
CA GLN A 540 -3.90 -29.97 13.51
C GLN A 540 -4.38 -30.66 12.24
N LEU A 541 -5.07 -29.92 11.36
CA LEU A 541 -5.51 -30.46 10.08
C LEU A 541 -4.31 -30.93 9.21
N GLY A 542 -3.24 -30.16 9.19
CA GLY A 542 -2.03 -30.56 8.47
C GLY A 542 -1.43 -31.87 8.98
N ASN A 543 -1.40 -32.09 10.30
CA ASN A 543 -0.95 -33.34 10.88
C ASN A 543 -1.85 -34.52 10.48
N ILE A 544 -3.18 -34.34 10.52
CA ILE A 544 -4.14 -35.37 10.08
C ILE A 544 -3.91 -35.73 8.61
N LEU A 545 -3.89 -34.74 7.72
CA LEU A 545 -3.80 -35.00 6.29
C LEU A 545 -2.44 -35.58 5.86
N PHE A 546 -1.35 -35.05 6.35
CA PHE A 546 -0.02 -35.36 5.84
C PHE A 546 0.78 -36.36 6.68
N GLU A 547 0.53 -36.44 8.00
CA GLU A 547 1.24 -37.38 8.87
C GLU A 547 0.43 -38.65 9.13
N LYS A 548 -0.88 -38.53 9.41
CA LYS A 548 -1.75 -39.67 9.73
C LYS A 548 -2.29 -40.35 8.47
N LEU A 549 -2.95 -39.60 7.58
CA LEU A 549 -3.51 -40.12 6.32
C LEU A 549 -2.47 -40.21 5.21
N LYS A 550 -1.25 -39.71 5.42
CA LYS A 550 -0.09 -39.79 4.50
C LYS A 550 -0.39 -39.28 3.09
N LEU A 551 -1.22 -38.26 2.97
CA LEU A 551 -1.49 -37.63 1.68
C LEU A 551 -0.24 -36.90 1.15
N PRO A 552 -0.10 -36.72 -0.17
CA PRO A 552 1.06 -36.06 -0.76
C PRO A 552 1.15 -34.60 -0.32
N ILE A 553 2.35 -34.18 0.10
CA ILE A 553 2.60 -32.79 0.53
C ILE A 553 2.73 -31.91 -0.71
N ILE A 554 1.77 -31.03 -0.93
CA ILE A 554 1.77 -30.10 -2.08
C ILE A 554 2.58 -28.84 -1.76
N LYS A 555 2.42 -28.26 -0.55
CA LYS A 555 3.08 -26.99 -0.18
C LYS A 555 3.36 -26.92 1.32
N LYS A 556 4.56 -26.41 1.68
CA LYS A 556 4.91 -26.07 3.07
C LYS A 556 4.96 -24.55 3.26
N THR A 557 4.62 -24.09 4.45
CA THR A 557 4.76 -22.71 4.91
C THR A 557 5.89 -22.63 5.94
N LYS A 558 6.26 -21.42 6.35
CA LYS A 558 7.25 -21.23 7.44
C LYS A 558 6.82 -21.88 8.77
N THR A 559 5.53 -22.08 8.97
CA THR A 559 4.92 -22.58 10.22
C THR A 559 4.40 -24.02 10.14
N GLY A 560 4.56 -24.70 9.00
CA GLY A 560 4.10 -26.09 8.83
C GLY A 560 3.51 -26.39 7.46
N TYR A 561 2.60 -27.35 7.38
CA TYR A 561 1.91 -27.74 6.15
C TYR A 561 0.85 -26.71 5.74
N SER A 562 0.79 -26.37 4.44
CA SER A 562 -0.32 -25.58 3.92
C SER A 562 -1.57 -26.42 3.76
N THR A 563 -2.70 -25.92 4.23
CA THR A 563 -4.03 -26.51 4.06
C THR A 563 -5.00 -25.50 3.43
N ASN A 564 -4.50 -24.59 2.60
CA ASN A 564 -5.33 -23.62 1.89
C ASN A 564 -6.19 -24.31 0.81
N ALA A 565 -7.16 -23.58 0.25
CA ALA A 565 -8.11 -24.10 -0.73
C ALA A 565 -7.41 -24.74 -1.95
N GLU A 566 -6.35 -24.10 -2.47
CA GLU A 566 -5.56 -24.60 -3.60
C GLU A 566 -4.91 -25.96 -3.32
N VAL A 567 -4.41 -26.17 -2.10
CA VAL A 567 -3.80 -27.43 -1.68
C VAL A 567 -4.87 -28.50 -1.52
N LEU A 568 -6.01 -28.17 -0.92
CA LEU A 568 -7.13 -29.09 -0.77
C LEU A 568 -7.68 -29.50 -2.15
N ASP A 569 -7.83 -28.58 -3.08
CA ASP A 569 -8.32 -28.86 -4.43
C ASP A 569 -7.44 -29.85 -5.17
N LYS A 570 -6.11 -29.72 -5.09
CA LYS A 570 -5.15 -30.67 -5.66
C LYS A 570 -5.17 -32.04 -4.98
N LEU A 571 -5.72 -32.13 -3.78
CA LEU A 571 -5.87 -33.36 -3.02
C LEU A 571 -7.24 -34.03 -3.16
N ARG A 572 -8.20 -33.38 -3.84
CA ARG A 572 -9.62 -33.80 -3.90
C ARG A 572 -9.81 -35.27 -4.30
N GLU A 573 -9.09 -35.73 -5.32
CA GLU A 573 -9.17 -37.11 -5.81
C GLU A 573 -8.39 -38.12 -4.96
N LYS A 574 -7.64 -37.68 -3.94
CA LYS A 574 -6.76 -38.55 -3.16
C LYS A 574 -7.44 -39.16 -1.94
N HIS A 575 -8.44 -38.48 -1.36
CA HIS A 575 -9.17 -39.00 -0.20
C HIS A 575 -10.51 -38.25 0.01
N PRO A 576 -11.62 -38.95 0.27
CA PRO A 576 -12.95 -38.34 0.40
C PRO A 576 -13.07 -37.34 1.55
N ILE A 577 -12.20 -37.40 2.56
CA ILE A 577 -12.14 -36.41 3.66
C ILE A 577 -11.91 -34.99 3.15
N ILE A 578 -11.25 -34.83 1.99
CA ILE A 578 -10.92 -33.51 1.43
C ILE A 578 -12.18 -32.74 1.01
N ASP A 579 -13.13 -33.41 0.38
CA ASP A 579 -14.41 -32.82 0.02
C ASP A 579 -15.19 -32.38 1.27
N LYS A 580 -15.23 -33.25 2.29
CA LYS A 580 -15.88 -32.93 3.56
C LYS A 580 -15.26 -31.75 4.30
N ILE A 581 -13.91 -31.64 4.31
CA ILE A 581 -13.21 -30.51 4.91
C ILE A 581 -13.47 -29.22 4.11
N SER A 582 -13.51 -29.31 2.79
CA SER A 582 -13.78 -28.16 1.92
C SER A 582 -15.20 -27.65 2.14
N GLU A 583 -16.19 -28.55 2.20
CA GLU A 583 -17.59 -28.25 2.49
C GLU A 583 -17.76 -27.66 3.90
N TYR A 584 -17.15 -28.30 4.91
CA TYR A 584 -17.15 -27.81 6.29
C TYR A 584 -16.65 -26.37 6.40
N ARG A 585 -15.46 -26.08 5.85
CA ARG A 585 -14.89 -24.74 5.89
C ARG A 585 -15.76 -23.71 5.19
N GLN A 586 -16.40 -24.10 4.10
CA GLN A 586 -17.31 -23.25 3.36
C GLN A 586 -18.55 -22.91 4.20
N ILE A 587 -19.22 -23.91 4.79
CA ILE A 587 -20.42 -23.69 5.58
C ILE A 587 -20.11 -22.92 6.87
N VAL A 588 -19.00 -23.24 7.55
CA VAL A 588 -18.54 -22.48 8.73
C VAL A 588 -18.33 -21.00 8.36
N LYS A 589 -17.69 -20.72 7.22
CA LYS A 589 -17.50 -19.34 6.74
C LYS A 589 -18.84 -18.67 6.42
N LEU A 590 -19.77 -19.36 5.76
CA LEU A 590 -21.09 -18.82 5.46
C LEU A 590 -21.87 -18.50 6.76
N ASN A 591 -21.84 -19.41 7.73
CA ASN A 591 -22.52 -19.19 9.00
C ASN A 591 -21.90 -18.02 9.78
N SER A 592 -20.59 -18.03 9.99
CA SER A 592 -19.93 -17.01 10.84
C SER A 592 -19.95 -15.63 10.21
N THR A 593 -19.65 -15.53 8.90
CA THR A 593 -19.52 -14.24 8.21
C THR A 593 -20.87 -13.65 7.81
N TYR A 594 -21.75 -14.48 7.21
CA TYR A 594 -22.99 -13.96 6.64
C TYR A 594 -24.21 -14.18 7.54
N VAL A 595 -24.31 -15.26 8.32
CA VAL A 595 -25.46 -15.41 9.22
C VAL A 595 -25.22 -14.63 10.52
N GLU A 596 -24.24 -15.04 11.31
CA GLU A 596 -23.96 -14.42 12.60
C GLU A 596 -23.50 -12.97 12.44
N GLY A 597 -22.63 -12.70 11.43
CA GLY A 597 -22.17 -11.37 11.11
C GLY A 597 -23.32 -10.43 10.77
N LEU A 598 -24.23 -10.82 9.87
CA LEU A 598 -25.37 -9.98 9.47
C LEU A 598 -26.38 -9.78 10.61
N LEU A 599 -26.71 -10.84 11.37
CA LEU A 599 -27.64 -10.73 12.51
C LEU A 599 -27.21 -9.67 13.53
N ASN A 600 -25.89 -9.51 13.73
CA ASN A 600 -25.33 -8.56 14.71
C ASN A 600 -25.40 -7.09 14.25
N ILE A 601 -25.53 -6.85 12.94
CA ILE A 601 -25.47 -5.50 12.36
C ILE A 601 -26.81 -5.04 11.79
N ILE A 602 -27.85 -5.87 11.82
CA ILE A 602 -29.22 -5.42 11.46
C ILE A 602 -29.60 -4.26 12.39
N ASN A 603 -29.89 -3.12 11.77
CA ASN A 603 -30.33 -1.95 12.52
C ASN A 603 -31.67 -2.20 13.21
N PRO A 604 -31.76 -2.07 14.55
CA PRO A 604 -32.97 -2.40 15.29
C PRO A 604 -34.16 -1.45 15.00
N ILE A 605 -33.90 -0.24 14.48
CA ILE A 605 -34.94 0.75 14.15
C ILE A 605 -35.56 0.45 12.79
N SER A 606 -34.71 0.23 11.77
CA SER A 606 -35.17 0.07 10.39
C SER A 606 -35.40 -1.42 9.97
N GLY A 607 -34.76 -2.37 10.68
CA GLY A 607 -34.68 -3.75 10.21
C GLY A 607 -33.83 -3.93 8.96
N ARG A 608 -32.99 -2.92 8.64
CA ARG A 608 -32.15 -2.87 7.43
C ARG A 608 -30.67 -3.01 7.80
N ILE A 609 -29.83 -3.33 6.83
CA ILE A 609 -28.38 -3.28 6.92
C ILE A 609 -27.91 -2.04 6.16
N HIS A 610 -27.09 -1.24 6.81
CA HIS A 610 -26.51 0.00 6.30
C HIS A 610 -25.02 -0.24 6.04
N SER A 611 -24.69 -0.79 4.87
CA SER A 611 -23.31 -1.06 4.48
C SER A 611 -22.60 0.21 4.03
N SER A 612 -21.30 0.34 4.34
CA SER A 612 -20.49 1.46 3.88
C SER A 612 -19.97 1.22 2.46
N PHE A 613 -20.17 2.18 1.56
CA PHE A 613 -19.69 2.17 0.18
C PHE A 613 -18.52 3.14 0.01
N ASN A 614 -17.34 2.63 -0.31
CA ASN A 614 -16.11 3.41 -0.36
C ASN A 614 -15.63 3.63 -1.79
N GLN A 615 -15.39 4.92 -2.14
CA GLN A 615 -14.88 5.32 -3.46
C GLN A 615 -13.35 5.24 -3.57
N THR A 616 -12.63 5.31 -2.45
CA THR A 616 -11.19 5.57 -2.39
C THR A 616 -10.32 4.35 -2.04
N ILE A 617 -10.89 3.14 -1.98
CA ILE A 617 -10.15 1.94 -1.54
C ILE A 617 -9.49 1.20 -2.72
N THR A 618 -10.20 1.05 -3.83
CA THR A 618 -9.70 0.22 -4.93
C THR A 618 -8.85 1.04 -5.90
N THR A 619 -7.75 0.47 -6.38
CA THR A 619 -6.88 1.12 -7.38
C THR A 619 -7.47 1.15 -8.79
N THR A 620 -8.59 0.46 -9.02
CA THR A 620 -9.26 0.36 -10.33
C THR A 620 -10.43 1.31 -10.50
N GLY A 621 -10.81 2.06 -9.47
CA GLY A 621 -12.00 2.91 -9.50
C GLY A 621 -13.31 2.20 -9.10
N ARG A 622 -13.30 0.88 -8.87
CA ARG A 622 -14.49 0.17 -8.37
C ARG A 622 -14.85 0.66 -6.97
N ILE A 623 -16.15 0.69 -6.68
CA ILE A 623 -16.66 0.91 -5.32
C ILE A 623 -16.40 -0.36 -4.51
N SER A 624 -16.01 -0.21 -3.25
CA SER A 624 -15.94 -1.33 -2.31
C SER A 624 -17.00 -1.21 -1.24
N SER A 625 -17.56 -2.34 -0.81
CA SER A 625 -18.52 -2.40 0.28
C SER A 625 -17.84 -2.97 1.53
N THR A 626 -18.10 -2.34 2.69
CA THR A 626 -17.57 -2.79 3.99
C THR A 626 -18.64 -2.66 5.06
N GLU A 627 -18.53 -3.43 6.11
CA GLU A 627 -19.40 -3.40 7.30
C GLU A 627 -20.91 -3.54 7.00
N PRO A 628 -21.36 -4.59 6.27
CA PRO A 628 -20.63 -5.74 5.76
C PRO A 628 -20.25 -5.60 4.30
N ASN A 629 -19.35 -6.47 3.79
CA ASN A 629 -19.08 -6.54 2.36
C ASN A 629 -20.19 -7.34 1.65
N LEU A 630 -21.18 -6.63 1.12
CA LEU A 630 -22.31 -7.23 0.37
C LEU A 630 -21.91 -7.72 -1.03
N GLN A 631 -20.82 -7.21 -1.60
CA GLN A 631 -20.32 -7.58 -2.93
C GLN A 631 -19.69 -8.98 -2.97
N ASN A 632 -19.36 -9.55 -1.80
CA ASN A 632 -18.71 -10.86 -1.69
C ASN A 632 -19.66 -12.01 -1.29
N ILE A 633 -20.98 -11.80 -1.31
CA ILE A 633 -21.96 -12.86 -1.07
C ILE A 633 -21.85 -13.91 -2.19
N PRO A 634 -21.56 -15.20 -1.86
CA PRO A 634 -21.30 -16.22 -2.88
C PRO A 634 -22.47 -16.47 -3.80
N VAL A 635 -22.21 -16.56 -5.12
CA VAL A 635 -23.21 -16.81 -6.15
C VAL A 635 -23.04 -18.15 -6.87
N LYS A 636 -21.84 -18.75 -6.80
CA LYS A 636 -21.53 -19.98 -7.58
C LYS A 636 -22.20 -21.23 -7.03
N LEU A 637 -22.40 -21.29 -5.73
CA LEU A 637 -23.00 -22.45 -5.07
C LEU A 637 -24.39 -22.11 -4.56
N GLU A 638 -25.32 -23.04 -4.69
CA GLU A 638 -26.71 -22.84 -4.31
C GLU A 638 -26.85 -22.47 -2.82
N ILE A 639 -26.09 -23.14 -1.95
CA ILE A 639 -26.06 -22.87 -0.52
C ILE A 639 -25.62 -21.41 -0.22
N GLY A 640 -24.68 -20.86 -1.00
CA GLY A 640 -24.27 -19.45 -0.90
C GLY A 640 -25.35 -18.50 -1.43
N ARG A 641 -26.01 -18.88 -2.56
CA ARG A 641 -27.11 -18.10 -3.13
C ARG A 641 -28.32 -18.01 -2.20
N ASN A 642 -28.56 -19.00 -1.34
CA ASN A 642 -29.65 -18.98 -0.37
C ASN A 642 -29.54 -17.79 0.61
N ILE A 643 -28.33 -17.28 0.87
CA ILE A 643 -28.15 -16.06 1.66
C ILE A 643 -28.83 -14.85 1.00
N ARG A 644 -28.89 -14.79 -0.34
CA ARG A 644 -29.59 -13.69 -1.03
C ARG A 644 -31.11 -13.69 -0.82
N LYS A 645 -31.71 -14.81 -0.35
CA LYS A 645 -33.14 -14.91 -0.03
C LYS A 645 -33.54 -14.07 1.18
N VAL A 646 -32.56 -13.69 2.04
CA VAL A 646 -32.84 -12.90 3.23
C VAL A 646 -32.89 -11.40 2.95
N PHE A 647 -32.31 -10.94 1.82
CA PHE A 647 -32.39 -9.55 1.38
C PHE A 647 -33.68 -9.37 0.59
N ILE A 648 -34.61 -8.64 1.15
CA ILE A 648 -35.99 -8.52 0.65
C ILE A 648 -36.37 -7.06 0.40
N ALA A 649 -37.36 -6.87 -0.47
CA ALA A 649 -38.03 -5.57 -0.60
C ALA A 649 -38.87 -5.24 0.64
N ASP A 650 -39.11 -3.95 0.85
CA ASP A 650 -40.08 -3.51 1.87
C ASP A 650 -41.52 -3.89 1.48
N ASN A 651 -42.45 -3.75 2.42
CA ASN A 651 -43.87 -3.94 2.13
C ASN A 651 -44.26 -3.03 0.95
N ASP A 652 -45.11 -3.56 0.05
CA ASP A 652 -45.60 -2.87 -1.15
C ASP A 652 -44.52 -2.46 -2.17
N CYS A 653 -43.28 -2.98 -2.00
CA CYS A 653 -42.16 -2.81 -2.93
C CYS A 653 -41.76 -4.14 -3.58
N ASP A 654 -41.03 -4.03 -4.68
CA ASP A 654 -40.29 -5.09 -5.32
C ASP A 654 -38.82 -4.65 -5.52
N LEU A 655 -37.89 -5.59 -5.65
CA LEU A 655 -36.53 -5.30 -6.06
C LEU A 655 -36.45 -5.36 -7.59
N VAL A 656 -35.99 -4.28 -8.20
CA VAL A 656 -35.59 -4.24 -9.61
C VAL A 656 -34.07 -4.35 -9.64
N ASP A 657 -33.57 -5.41 -10.21
CA ASP A 657 -32.16 -5.71 -10.41
C ASP A 657 -31.82 -5.53 -11.89
N ALA A 658 -30.87 -4.65 -12.16
CA ALA A 658 -30.40 -4.35 -13.50
C ALA A 658 -28.90 -4.61 -13.59
N ASP A 659 -28.49 -5.54 -14.44
CA ASP A 659 -27.13 -6.03 -14.59
C ASP A 659 -26.63 -5.77 -16.01
N TYR A 660 -25.45 -5.18 -16.15
CA TYR A 660 -24.83 -4.98 -17.45
C TYR A 660 -24.42 -6.31 -18.09
N SER A 661 -24.88 -6.57 -19.27
CA SER A 661 -24.47 -7.73 -20.05
C SER A 661 -23.06 -7.54 -20.61
N GLN A 662 -22.08 -8.18 -19.97
CA GLN A 662 -20.68 -8.28 -20.43
C GLN A 662 -19.97 -6.92 -20.65
N VAL A 663 -20.17 -5.97 -19.76
CA VAL A 663 -19.65 -4.60 -19.88
C VAL A 663 -18.15 -4.53 -20.16
N GLU A 664 -17.32 -5.37 -19.50
CA GLU A 664 -15.86 -5.37 -19.70
C GLU A 664 -15.48 -5.77 -21.14
N LEU A 665 -16.19 -6.71 -21.76
CA LEU A 665 -15.94 -7.11 -23.16
C LEU A 665 -16.43 -6.03 -24.16
N ARG A 666 -17.52 -5.33 -23.85
CA ARG A 666 -18.00 -4.19 -24.63
C ARG A 666 -17.02 -3.01 -24.56
N VAL A 667 -16.48 -2.75 -23.37
CA VAL A 667 -15.40 -1.76 -23.16
C VAL A 667 -14.14 -2.16 -23.91
N LEU A 668 -13.74 -3.44 -23.87
CA LEU A 668 -12.60 -3.94 -24.65
C LEU A 668 -12.81 -3.75 -26.16
N ALA A 669 -13.99 -4.07 -26.69
CA ALA A 669 -14.34 -3.86 -28.09
C ALA A 669 -14.22 -2.37 -28.47
N GLN A 670 -14.76 -1.48 -27.64
CA GLN A 670 -14.69 -0.03 -27.83
C GLN A 670 -13.25 0.49 -27.79
N MET A 671 -12.46 0.11 -26.79
CA MET A 671 -11.10 0.62 -26.63
C MET A 671 -10.13 0.07 -27.69
N SER A 672 -10.29 -1.19 -28.09
CA SER A 672 -9.46 -1.83 -29.11
C SER A 672 -9.87 -1.47 -30.54
N GLN A 673 -11.12 -1.01 -30.74
CA GLN A 673 -11.72 -0.80 -32.06
C GLN A 673 -11.64 -2.05 -32.95
N ASP A 674 -11.80 -3.24 -32.34
CA ASP A 674 -11.83 -4.50 -33.10
C ASP A 674 -13.18 -4.70 -33.76
N LYS A 675 -13.19 -4.63 -35.10
CA LYS A 675 -14.43 -4.71 -35.89
C LYS A 675 -15.21 -6.01 -35.68
N ASN A 676 -14.50 -7.15 -35.56
CA ASN A 676 -15.16 -8.45 -35.38
C ASN A 676 -15.90 -8.50 -34.05
N MET A 677 -15.35 -7.90 -33.01
CA MET A 677 -15.97 -7.85 -31.68
C MET A 677 -17.09 -6.81 -31.63
N ILE A 678 -16.90 -5.63 -32.22
CA ILE A 678 -17.94 -4.59 -32.35
C ILE A 678 -19.15 -5.14 -33.15
N ASP A 679 -18.92 -5.74 -34.32
CA ASP A 679 -19.98 -6.31 -35.17
C ASP A 679 -20.80 -7.38 -34.42
N ALA A 680 -20.13 -8.21 -33.59
CA ALA A 680 -20.81 -9.19 -32.77
C ALA A 680 -21.80 -8.54 -31.78
N PHE A 681 -21.41 -7.49 -31.12
CA PHE A 681 -22.28 -6.78 -30.17
C PHE A 681 -23.37 -5.97 -30.88
N VAL A 682 -23.09 -5.33 -32.01
CA VAL A 682 -24.05 -4.57 -32.80
C VAL A 682 -25.16 -5.48 -33.33
N HIS A 683 -24.82 -6.71 -33.73
CA HIS A 683 -25.79 -7.70 -34.21
C HIS A 683 -26.41 -8.57 -33.10
N ASN A 684 -26.18 -8.24 -31.83
CA ASN A 684 -26.65 -9.01 -30.67
C ASN A 684 -26.27 -10.50 -30.70
N GLU A 685 -25.09 -10.83 -31.26
CA GLU A 685 -24.57 -12.20 -31.23
C GLU A 685 -24.01 -12.54 -29.83
N ASP A 686 -24.24 -13.78 -29.39
CA ASP A 686 -23.59 -14.26 -28.19
C ASP A 686 -22.07 -14.33 -28.41
N ILE A 687 -21.35 -13.37 -27.80
CA ILE A 687 -19.91 -13.23 -27.99
C ILE A 687 -19.15 -14.51 -27.58
N HIS A 688 -19.62 -15.26 -26.56
CA HIS A 688 -18.97 -16.49 -26.14
C HIS A 688 -19.19 -17.62 -27.14
N THR A 689 -20.37 -17.72 -27.72
CA THR A 689 -20.65 -18.65 -28.82
C THR A 689 -19.84 -18.28 -30.04
N LYS A 690 -19.80 -17.00 -30.45
CA LYS A 690 -18.97 -16.53 -31.56
C LYS A 690 -17.49 -16.79 -31.33
N THR A 691 -16.97 -16.53 -30.15
CA THR A 691 -15.59 -16.86 -29.80
C THR A 691 -15.32 -18.37 -29.85
N ALA A 692 -16.28 -19.20 -29.39
CA ALA A 692 -16.15 -20.66 -29.48
C ALA A 692 -15.99 -21.14 -30.92
N THR A 693 -16.82 -20.64 -31.85
CA THR A 693 -16.71 -20.99 -33.27
C THR A 693 -15.35 -20.62 -33.85
N GLN A 694 -14.79 -19.50 -33.42
CA GLN A 694 -13.55 -18.96 -33.99
C GLN A 694 -12.31 -19.57 -33.37
N VAL A 695 -12.29 -19.82 -32.05
CA VAL A 695 -11.14 -20.35 -31.31
C VAL A 695 -11.02 -21.85 -31.49
N PHE A 696 -12.15 -22.58 -31.49
CA PHE A 696 -12.14 -24.05 -31.55
C PHE A 696 -12.39 -24.56 -32.97
N ASN A 697 -12.63 -23.66 -33.97
CA ASN A 697 -12.92 -24.01 -35.36
C ASN A 697 -14.14 -24.95 -35.52
N VAL A 698 -15.22 -24.67 -34.82
CA VAL A 698 -16.49 -25.38 -34.88
C VAL A 698 -17.58 -24.48 -35.46
N THR A 699 -18.62 -25.06 -36.03
CA THR A 699 -19.82 -24.29 -36.50
C THR A 699 -20.70 -23.90 -35.32
N SER A 700 -21.54 -22.87 -35.46
CA SER A 700 -22.42 -22.39 -34.38
C SER A 700 -23.30 -23.50 -33.79
N ASN A 701 -23.76 -24.44 -34.62
CA ASN A 701 -24.61 -25.56 -34.18
C ASN A 701 -23.84 -26.64 -33.42
N GLU A 702 -22.51 -26.65 -33.51
CA GLU A 702 -21.65 -27.60 -32.82
C GLU A 702 -21.11 -27.05 -31.47
N VAL A 703 -21.44 -25.78 -31.15
CA VAL A 703 -21.03 -25.18 -29.86
C VAL A 703 -21.85 -25.79 -28.73
N THR A 704 -21.21 -26.67 -27.95
CA THR A 704 -21.81 -27.24 -26.74
C THR A 704 -21.74 -26.24 -25.58
N PRO A 705 -22.49 -26.42 -24.48
CA PRO A 705 -22.36 -25.63 -23.26
C PRO A 705 -20.94 -25.57 -22.68
N GLU A 706 -20.22 -26.70 -22.81
CA GLU A 706 -18.82 -26.80 -22.33
C GLU A 706 -17.90 -25.93 -23.21
N LEU A 707 -18.03 -25.99 -24.54
CA LEU A 707 -17.25 -25.15 -25.47
C LEU A 707 -17.54 -23.68 -25.25
N ARG A 708 -18.81 -23.32 -25.05
CA ARG A 708 -19.21 -21.97 -24.72
C ARG A 708 -18.60 -21.50 -23.39
N SER A 709 -18.59 -22.37 -22.39
CA SER A 709 -17.95 -22.09 -21.10
C SER A 709 -16.44 -21.92 -21.23
N ALA A 710 -15.77 -22.77 -22.02
CA ALA A 710 -14.34 -22.64 -22.32
C ALA A 710 -14.03 -21.33 -23.06
N ALA A 711 -14.85 -20.95 -24.06
CA ALA A 711 -14.72 -19.66 -24.74
C ALA A 711 -14.93 -18.47 -23.79
N LYS A 712 -15.85 -18.58 -22.83
CA LYS A 712 -16.02 -17.59 -21.76
C LYS A 712 -14.75 -17.45 -20.95
N ALA A 713 -14.12 -18.55 -20.55
CA ALA A 713 -12.85 -18.54 -19.82
C ALA A 713 -11.70 -17.94 -20.66
N VAL A 714 -11.68 -18.18 -21.99
CA VAL A 714 -10.71 -17.53 -22.89
C VAL A 714 -10.93 -16.02 -22.95
N ASN A 715 -12.17 -15.56 -23.21
CA ASN A 715 -12.51 -14.14 -23.28
C ASN A 715 -12.09 -13.39 -22.01
N PHE A 716 -12.50 -13.88 -20.84
CA PHE A 716 -12.12 -13.26 -19.57
C PHE A 716 -10.63 -13.45 -19.24
N GLY A 717 -10.05 -14.60 -19.62
CA GLY A 717 -8.62 -14.83 -19.49
C GLY A 717 -7.79 -13.76 -20.22
N ILE A 718 -8.19 -13.38 -21.42
CA ILE A 718 -7.56 -12.32 -22.20
C ILE A 718 -7.71 -10.96 -21.50
N VAL A 719 -8.93 -10.58 -21.08
CA VAL A 719 -9.19 -9.32 -20.36
C VAL A 719 -8.33 -9.20 -19.11
N TYR A 720 -8.13 -10.31 -18.37
CA TYR A 720 -7.33 -10.33 -17.14
C TYR A 720 -5.85 -10.63 -17.36
N GLY A 721 -5.39 -10.70 -18.61
CA GLY A 721 -4.00 -10.98 -18.97
C GLY A 721 -3.49 -12.34 -18.48
N LYS A 722 -4.38 -13.35 -18.48
CA LYS A 722 -4.04 -14.70 -18.04
C LYS A 722 -3.05 -15.34 -19.01
N SER A 723 -2.03 -16.03 -18.47
CA SER A 723 -1.06 -16.76 -19.29
C SER A 723 -1.65 -18.06 -19.83
N ASP A 724 -0.99 -18.65 -20.82
CA ASP A 724 -1.25 -20.00 -21.35
C ASP A 724 -1.28 -21.04 -20.23
N PHE A 725 -0.34 -20.97 -19.27
CA PHE A 725 -0.34 -21.81 -18.07
C PHE A 725 -1.59 -21.61 -17.22
N GLY A 726 -1.97 -20.37 -16.94
CA GLY A 726 -3.17 -20.06 -16.14
C GLY A 726 -4.47 -20.52 -16.82
N LEU A 727 -4.56 -20.44 -18.16
CA LEU A 727 -5.70 -20.93 -18.92
C LEU A 727 -5.73 -22.48 -18.95
N SER A 728 -4.56 -23.13 -19.09
CA SER A 728 -4.40 -24.60 -19.04
C SER A 728 -4.93 -25.17 -17.71
N GLU A 729 -4.54 -24.55 -16.57
CA GLU A 729 -5.00 -24.95 -15.23
C GLU A 729 -6.52 -24.77 -15.07
N GLU A 730 -7.09 -23.66 -15.56
CA GLU A 730 -8.53 -23.37 -15.42
C GLU A 730 -9.43 -24.28 -16.25
N LEU A 731 -8.99 -24.59 -17.48
CA LEU A 731 -9.75 -25.44 -18.41
C LEU A 731 -9.41 -26.94 -18.25
N HIS A 732 -8.43 -27.27 -17.41
CA HIS A 732 -7.88 -28.64 -17.26
C HIS A 732 -7.45 -29.26 -18.60
N ILE A 733 -6.81 -28.46 -19.48
CA ILE A 733 -6.32 -28.85 -20.80
C ILE A 733 -4.78 -28.79 -20.87
N PRO A 734 -4.15 -29.50 -21.83
CA PRO A 734 -2.71 -29.40 -22.05
C PRO A 734 -2.26 -27.97 -22.37
N LEU A 735 -1.08 -27.56 -21.86
CA LEU A 735 -0.49 -26.24 -22.08
C LEU A 735 -0.42 -25.84 -23.57
N LYS A 736 -0.10 -26.83 -24.45
CA LYS A 736 -0.05 -26.62 -25.91
C LYS A 736 -1.38 -26.21 -26.50
N GLU A 737 -2.45 -26.78 -25.98
CA GLU A 737 -3.83 -26.49 -26.42
C GLU A 737 -4.28 -25.09 -25.93
N ALA A 738 -4.02 -24.77 -24.65
CA ALA A 738 -4.29 -23.43 -24.10
C ALA A 738 -3.56 -22.33 -24.90
N LYS A 739 -2.29 -22.58 -25.27
CA LYS A 739 -1.52 -21.68 -26.13
C LYS A 739 -2.16 -21.50 -27.50
N ALA A 740 -2.58 -22.59 -28.14
CA ALA A 740 -3.24 -22.54 -29.44
C ALA A 740 -4.57 -21.74 -29.36
N TYR A 741 -5.34 -21.86 -28.28
CA TYR A 741 -6.56 -21.08 -28.08
C TYR A 741 -6.29 -19.58 -27.98
N ILE A 742 -5.25 -19.17 -27.23
CA ILE A 742 -4.85 -17.77 -27.15
C ILE A 742 -4.35 -17.25 -28.51
N GLU A 743 -3.56 -18.02 -29.24
CA GLU A 743 -3.06 -17.66 -30.58
C GLU A 743 -4.23 -17.52 -31.57
N ASN A 744 -5.16 -18.46 -31.61
CA ASN A 744 -6.36 -18.39 -32.47
C ASN A 744 -7.23 -17.17 -32.13
N TYR A 745 -7.41 -16.87 -30.84
CA TYR A 745 -8.13 -15.68 -30.40
C TYR A 745 -7.50 -14.39 -30.96
N PHE A 746 -6.20 -14.21 -30.78
CA PHE A 746 -5.49 -13.02 -31.26
C PHE A 746 -5.37 -12.93 -32.78
N ASN A 747 -5.41 -14.08 -33.48
CA ASN A 747 -5.49 -14.09 -34.95
C ASN A 747 -6.85 -13.58 -35.44
N LYS A 748 -7.91 -13.83 -34.69
CA LYS A 748 -9.26 -13.37 -35.03
C LYS A 748 -9.55 -11.95 -34.59
N TYR A 749 -9.06 -11.59 -33.40
CA TYR A 749 -9.23 -10.28 -32.79
C TYR A 749 -7.88 -9.53 -32.75
N SER A 750 -7.31 -9.28 -33.92
CA SER A 750 -5.94 -8.73 -34.04
C SER A 750 -5.79 -7.34 -33.42
N LYS A 751 -6.84 -6.51 -33.45
CA LYS A 751 -6.84 -5.18 -32.85
C LYS A 751 -6.82 -5.21 -31.33
N ILE A 752 -7.35 -6.26 -30.72
CA ILE A 752 -7.23 -6.46 -29.27
C ILE A 752 -5.78 -6.70 -28.90
N LYS A 753 -5.06 -7.52 -29.68
CA LYS A 753 -3.62 -7.75 -29.46
C LYS A 753 -2.81 -6.46 -29.55
N GLU A 754 -3.02 -5.68 -30.63
CA GLU A 754 -2.36 -4.40 -30.82
C GLU A 754 -2.65 -3.43 -29.67
N PHE A 755 -3.90 -3.35 -29.23
CA PHE A 755 -4.33 -2.52 -28.10
C PHE A 755 -3.60 -2.91 -26.81
N MET A 756 -3.53 -4.21 -26.50
CA MET A 756 -2.87 -4.69 -25.28
C MET A 756 -1.38 -4.45 -25.29
N GLU A 757 -0.70 -4.74 -26.41
CA GLU A 757 0.73 -4.51 -26.59
C GLU A 757 1.05 -3.02 -26.46
N LYS A 758 0.31 -2.16 -27.15
CA LYS A 758 0.45 -0.70 -27.05
C LYS A 758 0.20 -0.18 -25.64
N THR A 759 -0.82 -0.69 -24.96
CA THR A 759 -1.13 -0.29 -23.57
C THR A 759 0.03 -0.60 -22.62
N ILE A 760 0.70 -1.75 -22.80
CA ILE A 760 1.89 -2.11 -22.02
C ILE A 760 3.06 -1.17 -22.37
N GLU A 761 3.30 -0.89 -23.66
CA GLU A 761 4.36 0.02 -24.10
C GLU A 761 4.16 1.42 -23.54
N ASP A 762 2.96 1.97 -23.69
CA ASP A 762 2.59 3.29 -23.16
C ASP A 762 2.74 3.34 -21.62
N ALA A 763 2.35 2.26 -20.92
CA ALA A 763 2.53 2.16 -19.48
C ALA A 763 3.99 2.07 -19.05
N CYS A 764 4.86 1.43 -19.84
CA CYS A 764 6.30 1.40 -19.58
C CYS A 764 6.94 2.79 -19.72
N ILE A 765 6.45 3.60 -20.64
CA ILE A 765 6.93 4.97 -20.89
C ILE A 765 6.39 5.93 -19.83
N ASN A 766 5.06 5.95 -19.64
CA ASN A 766 4.38 6.94 -18.82
C ASN A 766 4.33 6.57 -17.32
N GLY A 767 4.53 5.29 -16.96
CA GLY A 767 4.40 4.80 -15.59
C GLY A 767 2.95 4.53 -15.15
N TYR A 768 1.96 4.80 -15.98
CA TYR A 768 0.54 4.62 -15.70
C TYR A 768 -0.26 4.22 -16.93
N VAL A 769 -1.48 3.71 -16.71
CA VAL A 769 -2.51 3.52 -17.74
C VAL A 769 -3.72 4.41 -17.45
N LYS A 770 -4.57 4.65 -18.47
CA LYS A 770 -5.77 5.48 -18.37
C LYS A 770 -7.03 4.69 -18.72
N THR A 771 -8.15 5.00 -18.04
CA THR A 771 -9.49 4.62 -18.49
C THR A 771 -9.98 5.52 -19.64
N MET A 772 -11.14 5.21 -20.21
CA MET A 772 -11.83 6.07 -21.19
C MET A 772 -12.14 7.47 -20.65
N PHE A 773 -12.19 7.63 -19.33
CA PHE A 773 -12.48 8.89 -18.61
C PHE A 773 -11.22 9.51 -17.98
N ASN A 774 -10.03 9.14 -18.45
CA ASN A 774 -8.73 9.62 -17.99
C ASN A 774 -8.38 9.25 -16.53
N ARG A 775 -9.13 8.37 -15.85
CA ARG A 775 -8.69 7.84 -14.55
C ARG A 775 -7.35 7.17 -14.70
N ARG A 776 -6.35 7.59 -13.90
CA ARG A 776 -4.99 7.04 -13.96
C ARG A 776 -4.79 5.94 -12.94
N ARG A 777 -4.11 4.89 -13.37
CA ARG A 777 -3.54 3.88 -12.47
C ARG A 777 -2.04 3.78 -12.70
N TYR A 778 -1.26 4.14 -11.72
CA TYR A 778 0.19 3.99 -11.76
C TYR A 778 0.58 2.52 -11.57
N ILE A 779 1.61 2.07 -12.29
CA ILE A 779 2.05 0.65 -12.28
C ILE A 779 3.58 0.61 -12.15
N PRO A 780 4.12 0.89 -10.96
CA PRO A 780 5.56 0.89 -10.73
C PRO A 780 6.20 -0.49 -10.93
N GLU A 781 5.41 -1.58 -10.83
CA GLU A 781 5.87 -2.96 -11.04
C GLU A 781 6.44 -3.20 -12.43
N LEU A 782 6.03 -2.44 -13.46
CA LEU A 782 6.56 -2.57 -14.82
C LEU A 782 8.06 -2.29 -14.91
N LYS A 783 8.57 -1.42 -14.04
CA LYS A 783 9.99 -1.06 -13.96
C LYS A 783 10.81 -2.01 -13.05
N SER A 784 10.18 -3.02 -12.44
CA SER A 784 10.84 -3.99 -11.57
C SER A 784 11.77 -4.93 -12.34
N ASN A 785 12.96 -5.19 -11.81
CA ASN A 785 13.85 -6.20 -12.33
C ASN A 785 13.40 -7.64 -11.98
N ASN A 786 12.50 -7.78 -11.01
CA ASN A 786 11.89 -9.06 -10.70
C ASN A 786 10.88 -9.45 -11.79
N PHE A 787 11.17 -10.53 -12.50
CA PHE A 787 10.35 -11.04 -13.60
C PHE A 787 8.89 -11.30 -13.20
N MET A 788 8.65 -11.83 -12.00
CA MET A 788 7.28 -12.11 -11.53
C MET A 788 6.51 -10.82 -11.25
N LEU A 789 7.14 -9.81 -10.62
CA LEU A 789 6.52 -8.51 -10.36
C LEU A 789 6.27 -7.76 -11.67
N ARG A 790 7.24 -7.77 -12.59
CA ARG A 790 7.07 -7.13 -13.90
C ARG A 790 5.93 -7.75 -14.71
N ASN A 791 5.78 -9.09 -14.69
CA ASN A 791 4.64 -9.74 -15.33
C ASN A 791 3.30 -9.45 -14.64
N ALA A 792 3.29 -9.32 -13.31
CA ALA A 792 2.10 -8.84 -12.60
C ALA A 792 1.75 -7.41 -13.02
N GLY A 793 2.74 -6.52 -13.17
CA GLY A 793 2.57 -5.17 -13.71
C GLY A 793 1.99 -5.16 -15.13
N LYS A 794 2.48 -6.04 -16.02
CA LYS A 794 1.91 -6.17 -17.38
C LYS A 794 0.43 -6.58 -17.37
N ARG A 795 0.05 -7.55 -16.54
CA ARG A 795 -1.36 -7.94 -16.37
C ARG A 795 -2.20 -6.80 -15.83
N ALA A 796 -1.68 -6.07 -14.83
CA ALA A 796 -2.36 -4.89 -14.29
C ALA A 796 -2.55 -3.79 -15.36
N ALA A 797 -1.55 -3.58 -16.22
CA ALA A 797 -1.62 -2.62 -17.33
C ALA A 797 -2.69 -2.98 -18.35
N MET A 798 -2.83 -4.24 -18.72
CA MET A 798 -3.85 -4.71 -19.66
C MET A 798 -5.27 -4.61 -19.09
N ASN A 799 -5.45 -4.98 -17.83
CA ASN A 799 -6.77 -5.06 -17.21
C ASN A 799 -7.28 -3.69 -16.73
N ALA A 800 -6.45 -2.85 -16.14
CA ALA A 800 -6.91 -1.64 -15.47
C ALA A 800 -7.69 -0.64 -16.35
N PRO A 801 -7.33 -0.40 -17.62
CA PRO A 801 -8.14 0.45 -18.49
C PRO A 801 -9.55 -0.08 -18.72
N ILE A 802 -9.70 -1.38 -18.89
CA ILE A 802 -10.97 -2.05 -19.18
C ILE A 802 -11.84 -2.05 -17.92
N GLN A 803 -11.33 -2.61 -16.84
CA GLN A 803 -12.04 -2.71 -15.57
C GLN A 803 -12.37 -1.33 -14.97
N GLY A 804 -11.44 -0.38 -15.09
CA GLY A 804 -11.65 0.98 -14.60
C GLY A 804 -12.70 1.74 -15.42
N SER A 805 -12.72 1.57 -16.76
CA SER A 805 -13.75 2.19 -17.60
C SER A 805 -15.13 1.60 -17.32
N ALA A 806 -15.24 0.28 -17.11
CA ALA A 806 -16.48 -0.34 -16.68
C ALA A 806 -16.96 0.20 -15.32
N ALA A 807 -16.03 0.41 -14.38
CA ALA A 807 -16.34 1.02 -13.09
C ALA A 807 -16.80 2.48 -13.21
N ASP A 808 -16.23 3.25 -14.12
CA ASP A 808 -16.66 4.62 -14.39
C ASP A 808 -18.06 4.65 -15.04
N ILE A 809 -18.35 3.74 -15.95
CA ILE A 809 -19.68 3.59 -16.59
C ILE A 809 -20.76 3.31 -15.54
N ILE A 810 -20.56 2.34 -14.65
CA ILE A 810 -21.57 2.04 -13.61
C ILE A 810 -21.77 3.21 -12.66
N LYS A 811 -20.72 3.98 -12.33
CA LYS A 811 -20.82 5.18 -11.50
C LYS A 811 -21.66 6.27 -12.17
N ILE A 812 -21.46 6.48 -13.47
CA ILE A 812 -22.27 7.41 -14.27
C ILE A 812 -23.73 6.95 -14.26
N ALA A 813 -23.99 5.67 -14.51
CA ALA A 813 -25.33 5.10 -14.46
C ALA A 813 -26.00 5.29 -13.08
N MET A 814 -25.27 5.05 -11.98
CA MET A 814 -25.77 5.29 -10.62
C MET A 814 -26.21 6.73 -10.41
N VAL A 815 -25.38 7.69 -10.83
CA VAL A 815 -25.66 9.12 -10.72
C VAL A 815 -26.89 9.48 -11.54
N ASN A 816 -26.99 8.98 -12.77
CA ASN A 816 -28.11 9.26 -13.66
C ASN A 816 -29.42 8.65 -13.16
N VAL A 817 -29.41 7.38 -12.76
CA VAL A 817 -30.59 6.70 -12.19
C VAL A 817 -31.06 7.44 -10.94
N TYR A 818 -30.17 7.76 -10.01
CA TYR A 818 -30.50 8.48 -8.78
C TYR A 818 -31.14 9.84 -9.09
N LYS A 819 -30.50 10.65 -9.95
CA LYS A 819 -31.02 11.97 -10.34
C LYS A 819 -32.40 11.86 -11.00
N LYS A 820 -32.61 10.84 -11.86
CA LYS A 820 -33.86 10.66 -12.56
C LYS A 820 -35.03 10.27 -11.64
N LEU A 821 -34.75 9.42 -10.65
CA LEU A 821 -35.71 9.07 -9.60
C LEU A 821 -36.11 10.32 -8.78
N GLU A 822 -35.12 11.14 -8.38
CA GLU A 822 -35.35 12.39 -7.66
C GLU A 822 -36.12 13.43 -8.50
N GLU A 823 -35.73 13.67 -9.75
CA GLU A 823 -36.38 14.61 -10.67
C GLU A 823 -37.87 14.29 -10.87
N LYS A 824 -38.20 13.01 -10.89
CA LYS A 824 -39.58 12.56 -11.05
C LYS A 824 -40.32 12.45 -9.70
N ASN A 825 -39.68 12.80 -8.58
CA ASN A 825 -40.22 12.70 -7.22
C ASN A 825 -40.76 11.27 -6.92
N LEU A 826 -40.05 10.23 -7.35
CA LEU A 826 -40.42 8.84 -7.09
C LEU A 826 -40.07 8.44 -5.66
N LYS A 827 -40.83 7.52 -5.09
CA LYS A 827 -40.56 6.93 -3.76
C LYS A 827 -39.59 5.76 -3.84
N SER A 828 -39.36 5.23 -5.01
CA SER A 828 -38.44 4.16 -5.30
C SER A 828 -36.99 4.62 -5.07
N LYS A 829 -36.12 3.70 -4.60
CA LYS A 829 -34.79 4.03 -4.07
C LYS A 829 -33.71 3.15 -4.64
N LEU A 830 -32.62 3.73 -5.14
CA LEU A 830 -31.40 3.01 -5.43
C LEU A 830 -30.75 2.64 -4.09
N ILE A 831 -30.61 1.34 -3.80
CA ILE A 831 -30.19 0.85 -2.46
C ILE A 831 -28.90 0.04 -2.46
N LEU A 832 -28.52 -0.55 -3.61
CA LEU A 832 -27.34 -1.41 -3.66
C LEU A 832 -26.68 -1.38 -5.04
N GLN A 833 -25.35 -1.46 -5.05
CA GLN A 833 -24.53 -1.70 -6.22
C GLN A 833 -23.60 -2.89 -5.94
N VAL A 834 -23.60 -3.90 -6.82
CA VAL A 834 -22.74 -5.09 -6.68
C VAL A 834 -22.10 -5.40 -8.03
N HIS A 835 -20.79 -5.24 -8.16
CA HIS A 835 -20.04 -5.41 -9.41
C HIS A 835 -20.56 -4.50 -10.53
N ASP A 836 -21.31 -5.05 -11.48
CA ASP A 836 -21.95 -4.41 -12.65
C ASP A 836 -23.48 -4.33 -12.57
N GLU A 837 -24.05 -4.64 -11.38
CA GLU A 837 -25.49 -4.59 -11.14
C GLU A 837 -25.90 -3.43 -10.23
N LEU A 838 -27.10 -2.89 -10.48
CA LEU A 838 -27.82 -1.91 -9.66
C LEU A 838 -29.11 -2.51 -9.14
N ILE A 839 -29.41 -2.32 -7.85
CA ILE A 839 -30.66 -2.77 -7.24
C ILE A 839 -31.45 -1.58 -6.73
N VAL A 840 -32.67 -1.45 -7.25
CA VAL A 840 -33.63 -0.42 -6.89
C VAL A 840 -34.79 -1.05 -6.15
N GLU A 841 -35.01 -0.62 -4.89
CA GLU A 841 -36.24 -0.94 -4.16
C GLU A 841 -37.38 -0.09 -4.71
N THR A 842 -38.33 -0.73 -5.37
CA THR A 842 -39.30 -0.07 -6.23
C THR A 842 -40.71 -0.21 -5.68
N VAL A 843 -41.40 0.89 -5.50
CA VAL A 843 -42.83 0.89 -5.14
C VAL A 843 -43.65 0.31 -6.32
N LYS A 844 -44.61 -0.56 -6.03
CA LYS A 844 -45.34 -1.33 -7.07
C LYS A 844 -46.00 -0.44 -8.13
N GLU A 845 -46.52 0.69 -7.73
CA GLU A 845 -47.18 1.63 -8.66
C GLU A 845 -46.18 2.32 -9.59
N GLU A 846 -44.91 2.35 -9.22
CA GLU A 846 -43.83 2.97 -9.99
C GLU A 846 -43.03 1.95 -10.83
N LEU A 847 -43.34 0.64 -10.74
CA LEU A 847 -42.52 -0.46 -11.26
C LEU A 847 -42.15 -0.31 -12.72
N GLU A 848 -43.12 -0.09 -13.61
CA GLU A 848 -42.85 0.00 -15.04
C GLU A 848 -42.06 1.27 -15.40
N LEU A 849 -42.34 2.38 -14.70
CA LEU A 849 -41.60 3.61 -14.90
C LEU A 849 -40.15 3.46 -14.43
N VAL A 850 -39.90 2.85 -13.25
CA VAL A 850 -38.56 2.61 -12.74
C VAL A 850 -37.77 1.66 -13.63
N LYS A 851 -38.39 0.58 -14.13
CA LYS A 851 -37.75 -0.32 -15.09
C LYS A 851 -37.30 0.43 -16.36
N SER A 852 -38.14 1.34 -16.85
CA SER A 852 -37.78 2.15 -18.03
C SER A 852 -36.63 3.09 -17.72
N ILE A 853 -36.67 3.80 -16.59
CA ILE A 853 -35.61 4.72 -16.17
C ILE A 853 -34.30 3.98 -16.01
N VAL A 854 -34.29 2.89 -15.24
CA VAL A 854 -33.06 2.16 -14.95
C VAL A 854 -32.42 1.62 -16.22
N ARG A 855 -33.22 1.03 -17.12
CA ARG A 855 -32.73 0.55 -18.42
C ARG A 855 -32.17 1.70 -19.25
N GLU A 856 -32.94 2.78 -19.43
CA GLU A 856 -32.54 3.92 -20.24
C GLU A 856 -31.24 4.58 -19.74
N GLU A 857 -31.16 4.86 -18.43
CA GLU A 857 -30.01 5.55 -17.86
C GLU A 857 -28.76 4.65 -17.80
N MET A 858 -28.91 3.34 -17.67
CA MET A 858 -27.78 2.41 -17.75
C MET A 858 -27.33 2.21 -19.19
N GLU A 859 -28.22 1.91 -20.12
CA GLU A 859 -27.85 1.68 -21.53
C GLU A 859 -27.26 2.93 -22.21
N ASN A 860 -27.68 4.13 -21.78
CA ASN A 860 -27.21 5.42 -22.30
C ASN A 860 -26.25 6.15 -21.37
N ALA A 861 -25.67 5.45 -20.38
CA ALA A 861 -24.73 6.07 -19.45
C ALA A 861 -23.55 6.76 -20.16
N VAL A 862 -23.10 6.20 -21.28
CA VAL A 862 -22.04 6.74 -22.12
C VAL A 862 -22.34 6.56 -23.60
N SER A 863 -21.87 7.49 -24.44
CA SER A 863 -21.96 7.38 -25.89
C SER A 863 -20.73 6.65 -26.44
N ILE A 864 -20.92 5.39 -26.83
CA ILE A 864 -19.89 4.54 -27.42
C ILE A 864 -20.45 3.77 -28.62
N ASP A 865 -19.57 3.26 -29.51
CA ASP A 865 -19.98 2.55 -30.74
C ASP A 865 -20.64 1.19 -30.42
N VAL A 866 -20.32 0.60 -29.32
CA VAL A 866 -20.86 -0.67 -28.82
C VAL A 866 -22.00 -0.38 -27.85
N LYS A 867 -23.25 -0.67 -28.25
CA LYS A 867 -24.39 -0.47 -27.35
C LYS A 867 -24.19 -1.22 -26.02
N LEU A 868 -24.41 -0.53 -24.91
CA LEU A 868 -24.56 -1.18 -23.62
C LEU A 868 -25.91 -1.87 -23.53
N ASP A 869 -25.92 -3.06 -22.95
CA ASP A 869 -27.13 -3.86 -22.84
C ASP A 869 -27.35 -4.27 -21.40
N VAL A 870 -28.62 -4.23 -20.94
CA VAL A 870 -28.95 -4.40 -19.52
C VAL A 870 -30.01 -5.48 -19.37
N ASP A 871 -29.66 -6.54 -18.63
CA ASP A 871 -30.58 -7.55 -18.18
C ASP A 871 -31.31 -7.05 -16.93
N LEU A 872 -32.68 -7.06 -16.99
CA LEU A 872 -33.49 -6.49 -15.94
C LEU A 872 -34.50 -7.52 -15.41
N ASN A 873 -34.40 -7.79 -14.09
CA ASN A 873 -35.25 -8.76 -13.41
C ASN A 873 -35.95 -8.11 -12.21
N VAL A 874 -37.08 -8.71 -11.81
CA VAL A 874 -37.93 -8.22 -10.71
C VAL A 874 -38.22 -9.38 -9.76
N GLY A 875 -38.11 -9.14 -8.43
CA GLY A 875 -38.40 -10.14 -7.43
C GLY A 875 -38.70 -9.52 -6.05
N LYS A 876 -39.22 -10.35 -5.16
CA LYS A 876 -39.42 -9.96 -3.75
C LYS A 876 -38.14 -10.02 -2.92
N SER A 877 -37.20 -10.79 -3.36
CA SER A 877 -35.88 -10.95 -2.74
C SER A 877 -34.80 -10.86 -3.80
N TRP A 878 -33.57 -10.54 -3.37
CA TRP A 878 -32.39 -10.49 -4.25
C TRP A 878 -32.10 -11.86 -4.91
N TYR A 879 -32.57 -12.96 -4.28
CA TYR A 879 -32.46 -14.30 -4.86
C TYR A 879 -33.36 -14.46 -6.11
N GLU A 880 -34.58 -13.92 -6.05
CA GLU A 880 -35.57 -14.05 -7.13
C GLU A 880 -35.26 -13.18 -8.37
N THR A 881 -34.35 -12.21 -8.21
CA THR A 881 -33.90 -11.35 -9.30
C THR A 881 -32.74 -11.95 -10.13
N LYS A 882 -32.30 -13.18 -9.84
CA LYS A 882 -31.16 -13.82 -10.55
C LYS A 882 -31.56 -15.12 -11.27
#